data_d6ca8d57757f33297409058663f27436
#
_entry.id   d6ca8d57757f33297409058663f27436
#
_cell.length_a   1.000
_cell.length_b   1.000
_cell.length_c   1.000
_cell.angle_alpha   90.00
_cell.angle_beta   90.00
_cell.angle_gamma   90.00
#
_symmetry.space_group_name_H-M   'P 1'
#
loop_
_entity.id
_entity.type
_entity.pdbx_description
1 polymer ?
#
loop_
_entity_poly.entity_id
_entity_poly.type
_entity_poly.pdbx_seq_one_letter_code
_entity_poly.pdbx_strand_id
1 'polypeptide(L)'
;MIYYKDGKKMMNPVLSKEEYLAIRNGGEQRDRVKRIRQGEEALKHKLVQMNYSCLPNEDGSLKGSTRMSNTVGMDIDHIPPEEMPTVRDRILSKKDELGLDMLEESARGLGYHLVFRRRPELSQEENLRWASDLLGVEFDAGAKDITRVFFTTTASELLFLDDRIFDATPVEQPSATALQCYSSQEASSQTSALSPQPSFDPEAKYNGLLYSDIIRKYWELFNGGKEPAEGDRNALTFELAVTIRSICDYSLEKMLTIIPNYWKAPSDSPYGGEKDAQVSPKGGDLEGAEWRKTIENALKEPRKGMPYRLKQVLAALKETAGVKACGGTLTTPPPMPKKLPPLIKLLTKNVPWFYKPAVASAVFPALGAHLHGVKFRYWDNVEHEATFMNVLIGRQSIGKGTIKKPIEYIMEDIKQRDKPNRQREAEWKQKNPGAKQKKDPRPTDICIQMLIDNLTDAVFNQRIVDAHNNGERFLYTIVDEIEALKKVTSKGTVDEVGLLIRKAFDNAEAGQERVGADSVSGIAPLRWNFNASTTPPNARKFFYKMVNDGTVSRLDISTIILNSDDDDTAPILGIYDNSFAQELKPYIDRLEAANGEIECPQARRLALEIKKENSDAAKLYESEAYRVLSYRANVIAWLKGMVLYVAHGYKWSKEIADFVRWTEQYNLWCKMLYFGKQLEKELREELDIQRQSGPQNLLELLPDEFNREQYRLMRQQQGKSGDGESTLRTWSTRKYIAFDETSGRYCKTEEYKKRFSASA
;
A
#
# COMPACT_ATOMS: atom_id res chain seq x y z
N MET A 1 34.54 2.04 18.46
CA MET A 1 33.95 3.16 19.26
C MET A 1 34.22 4.48 18.56
N ILE A 2 33.24 5.36 18.52
CA ILE A 2 33.35 6.67 17.88
C ILE A 2 33.71 7.73 18.91
N TYR A 3 34.67 8.60 18.58
CA TYR A 3 35.03 9.76 19.34
C TYR A 3 35.21 10.98 18.42
N TYR A 4 35.28 12.19 18.99
CA TYR A 4 35.44 13.42 18.22
C TYR A 4 36.84 13.99 18.42
N LYS A 5 37.54 14.29 17.32
CA LYS A 5 38.80 15.03 17.30
C LYS A 5 38.74 16.13 16.25
N ASP A 6 38.98 17.36 16.63
CA ASP A 6 38.96 18.55 15.77
C ASP A 6 37.64 18.67 14.95
N GLY A 7 36.50 18.35 15.58
CA GLY A 7 35.18 18.38 14.97
C GLY A 7 34.87 17.24 14.02
N LYS A 8 35.79 16.29 13.82
CA LYS A 8 35.60 15.11 12.97
C LYS A 8 35.26 13.86 13.80
N LYS A 9 34.39 13.02 13.28
CA LYS A 9 34.14 11.68 13.87
C LYS A 9 35.28 10.74 13.51
N MET A 10 35.96 10.26 14.53
CA MET A 10 37.06 9.29 14.46
C MET A 10 36.59 7.95 15.03
N MET A 11 37.24 6.86 14.64
CA MET A 11 36.89 5.53 15.09
C MET A 11 38.08 4.80 15.69
N ASN A 12 37.96 4.36 16.95
CA ASN A 12 38.89 3.45 17.59
C ASN A 12 38.32 2.02 17.55
N PRO A 13 39.10 0.99 17.20
CA PRO A 13 38.69 -0.38 17.37
C PRO A 13 38.46 -0.70 18.85
N VAL A 14 37.53 -1.59 19.13
CA VAL A 14 37.31 -2.25 20.43
C VAL A 14 37.67 -3.69 20.20
N LEU A 15 38.70 -4.18 20.89
CA LEU A 15 39.35 -5.43 20.52
C LEU A 15 39.05 -6.59 21.49
N SER A 16 38.36 -6.34 22.60
CA SER A 16 38.02 -7.38 23.54
C SER A 16 36.62 -7.18 24.15
N LYS A 17 36.09 -8.28 24.66
CA LYS A 17 34.79 -8.31 25.34
C LYS A 17 34.83 -7.51 26.64
N GLU A 18 35.93 -7.57 27.36
CA GLU A 18 36.12 -6.85 28.62
C GLU A 18 36.06 -5.31 28.40
N GLU A 19 36.76 -4.82 27.36
CA GLU A 19 36.74 -3.43 26.97
C GLU A 19 35.34 -3.00 26.55
N TYR A 20 34.67 -3.82 25.72
CA TYR A 20 33.32 -3.57 25.22
C TYR A 20 32.30 -3.44 26.35
N LEU A 21 32.37 -4.34 27.35
CA LEU A 21 31.49 -4.32 28.51
C LEU A 21 31.84 -3.19 29.48
N ALA A 22 33.12 -2.85 29.65
CA ALA A 22 33.57 -1.72 30.49
C ALA A 22 33.02 -0.39 29.95
N ILE A 23 33.08 -0.16 28.66
CA ILE A 23 32.51 1.03 27.98
C ILE A 23 31.02 1.15 28.28
N ARG A 24 30.26 0.04 28.19
CA ARG A 24 28.81 -0.02 28.41
C ARG A 24 28.42 0.15 29.88
N ASN A 25 29.25 -0.28 30.81
CA ASN A 25 28.97 -0.27 32.23
C ASN A 25 29.43 1.03 32.93
N GLY A 26 29.94 2.02 32.20
CA GLY A 26 30.30 3.32 32.77
C GLY A 26 29.13 3.95 33.53
N GLY A 27 29.38 4.58 34.68
CA GLY A 27 28.34 5.15 35.54
C GLY A 27 27.48 6.17 34.81
N GLU A 28 28.09 7.03 34.01
CA GLU A 28 27.36 8.02 33.19
C GLU A 28 26.50 7.38 32.10
N GLN A 29 26.98 6.29 31.49
CA GLN A 29 26.24 5.58 30.45
C GLN A 29 24.94 4.99 31.03
N ARG A 30 25.04 4.36 32.21
CA ARG A 30 23.87 3.79 32.91
C ARG A 30 22.87 4.87 33.32
N ASP A 31 23.32 5.98 33.84
CA ASP A 31 22.45 7.12 34.23
C ASP A 31 21.73 7.68 32.99
N ARG A 32 22.46 7.89 31.89
CA ARG A 32 21.89 8.43 30.65
C ARG A 32 20.81 7.50 30.10
N VAL A 33 21.05 6.18 29.99
CA VAL A 33 20.03 5.20 29.48
C VAL A 33 18.78 5.21 30.37
N LYS A 34 18.97 5.23 31.72
CA LYS A 34 17.86 5.30 32.67
C LYS A 34 16.98 6.55 32.47
N ARG A 35 17.61 7.70 32.31
CA ARG A 35 16.91 8.99 32.11
C ARG A 35 16.23 9.08 30.74
N ILE A 36 16.84 8.52 29.69
CA ILE A 36 16.20 8.43 28.36
C ILE A 36 14.89 7.63 28.43
N ARG A 37 14.87 6.52 29.16
CA ARG A 37 13.65 5.71 29.40
C ARG A 37 12.60 6.43 30.25
N GLN A 38 13.00 7.47 31.00
CA GLN A 38 12.11 8.36 31.76
C GLN A 38 11.62 9.56 30.94
N GLY A 39 12.00 9.68 29.65
CA GLY A 39 11.52 10.69 28.72
C GLY A 39 12.55 11.82 28.40
N GLU A 40 13.77 11.79 28.93
CA GLU A 40 14.81 12.78 28.61
C GLU A 40 15.55 12.42 27.30
N GLU A 41 14.84 12.45 26.17
CA GLU A 41 15.36 12.01 24.87
C GLU A 41 16.61 12.76 24.38
N ALA A 42 16.79 14.02 24.80
CA ALA A 42 17.95 14.83 24.43
C ALA A 42 19.31 14.22 24.88
N LEU A 43 19.28 13.32 25.86
CA LEU A 43 20.48 12.62 26.33
C LEU A 43 20.94 11.52 25.37
N LYS A 44 20.12 11.08 24.40
CA LYS A 44 20.49 10.03 23.43
C LYS A 44 21.80 10.39 22.70
N HIS A 45 21.98 11.64 22.32
CA HIS A 45 23.20 12.10 21.64
C HIS A 45 24.48 12.08 22.50
N LYS A 46 24.36 11.93 23.83
CA LYS A 46 25.49 11.81 24.76
C LYS A 46 25.86 10.35 25.06
N LEU A 47 25.13 9.39 24.53
CA LEU A 47 25.48 7.97 24.65
C LEU A 47 26.72 7.66 23.82
N VAL A 48 27.46 6.62 24.25
CA VAL A 48 28.57 6.11 23.48
C VAL A 48 28.06 5.63 22.11
N GLN A 49 28.83 5.95 21.07
CA GLN A 49 28.50 5.62 19.70
C GLN A 49 29.44 4.54 19.15
N MET A 50 28.86 3.55 18.46
CA MET A 50 29.63 2.51 17.77
C MET A 50 29.27 2.50 16.27
N ASN A 51 30.18 2.01 15.42
CA ASN A 51 29.89 1.62 14.05
C ASN A 51 30.28 0.17 13.89
N TYR A 52 29.48 -0.60 13.12
CA TYR A 52 29.66 -2.03 12.93
C TYR A 52 29.77 -2.43 11.45
N SER A 53 29.54 -1.49 10.52
CA SER A 53 29.43 -1.80 9.10
C SER A 53 30.62 -1.41 8.25
N CYS A 54 31.53 -0.58 8.76
CA CYS A 54 32.74 -0.18 8.04
C CYS A 54 33.96 -0.09 8.94
N LEU A 55 35.14 -0.07 8.31
CA LEU A 55 36.42 0.26 8.93
C LEU A 55 36.75 1.74 8.71
N PRO A 56 37.55 2.38 9.58
CA PRO A 56 37.93 3.77 9.39
C PRO A 56 38.79 3.97 8.14
N ASN A 57 38.82 5.19 7.64
CA ASN A 57 39.80 5.64 6.66
C ASN A 57 41.22 5.53 7.21
N GLU A 58 42.24 5.71 6.38
CA GLU A 58 43.65 5.64 6.80
C GLU A 58 44.02 6.69 7.84
N ASP A 59 43.35 7.85 7.84
CA ASP A 59 43.50 8.92 8.86
C ASP A 59 42.71 8.64 10.14
N GLY A 60 42.03 7.51 10.25
CA GLY A 60 41.17 7.13 11.38
C GLY A 60 39.77 7.75 11.36
N SER A 61 39.41 8.55 10.34
CA SER A 61 38.11 9.20 10.25
C SER A 61 37.04 8.22 9.78
N LEU A 62 35.78 8.44 10.19
CA LEU A 62 34.62 7.65 9.79
C LEU A 62 33.95 8.18 8.53
N LYS A 63 33.87 9.51 8.38
CA LYS A 63 33.12 10.14 7.30
C LYS A 63 33.70 9.81 5.92
N GLY A 64 32.83 9.31 5.01
CA GLY A 64 33.23 8.97 3.65
C GLY A 64 34.03 7.68 3.52
N SER A 65 34.12 6.85 4.58
CA SER A 65 34.74 5.54 4.48
C SER A 65 33.94 4.64 3.53
N THR A 66 34.65 4.00 2.60
CA THR A 66 34.12 2.97 1.68
C THR A 66 34.57 1.57 2.07
N ARG A 67 35.38 1.43 3.13
CA ARG A 67 35.96 0.17 3.58
C ARG A 67 34.94 -0.63 4.40
N MET A 68 34.27 -1.58 3.78
CA MET A 68 33.28 -2.41 4.49
C MET A 68 33.95 -3.39 5.46
N SER A 69 33.34 -3.54 6.66
CA SER A 69 33.70 -4.58 7.62
C SER A 69 32.98 -5.90 7.26
N ASN A 70 33.47 -6.99 7.84
CA ASN A 70 32.86 -8.31 7.74
C ASN A 70 31.55 -8.47 8.54
N THR A 71 31.06 -7.37 9.14
CA THR A 71 29.79 -7.30 9.87
C THR A 71 28.86 -6.26 9.29
N VAL A 72 27.59 -6.36 9.62
CA VAL A 72 26.53 -5.42 9.26
C VAL A 72 25.77 -5.05 10.53
N GLY A 73 25.68 -3.75 10.82
CA GLY A 73 24.81 -3.22 11.87
C GLY A 73 23.41 -2.93 11.30
N MET A 74 22.38 -3.37 12.00
CA MET A 74 20.97 -3.17 11.67
C MET A 74 20.24 -2.58 12.86
N ASP A 75 19.35 -1.63 12.59
CA ASP A 75 18.52 -0.96 13.58
C ASP A 75 17.05 -1.25 13.27
N ILE A 76 16.32 -1.75 14.26
CA ILE A 76 14.88 -2.02 14.18
C ILE A 76 14.20 -1.13 15.21
N ASP A 77 13.54 -0.10 14.74
CA ASP A 77 12.88 0.91 15.58
C ASP A 77 11.35 0.74 15.60
N HIS A 78 10.69 1.36 16.57
CA HIS A 78 9.23 1.47 16.68
C HIS A 78 8.47 0.13 16.80
N ILE A 79 9.06 -0.83 17.52
CA ILE A 79 8.38 -2.08 17.84
C ILE A 79 7.37 -1.78 18.97
N PRO A 80 6.09 -2.19 18.84
CA PRO A 80 5.13 -2.11 19.94
C PRO A 80 5.64 -2.86 21.18
N PRO A 81 5.48 -2.31 22.41
CA PRO A 81 5.99 -2.95 23.62
C PRO A 81 5.56 -4.41 23.80
N GLU A 82 4.34 -4.75 23.39
CA GLU A 82 3.79 -6.11 23.42
C GLU A 82 4.46 -7.07 22.43
N GLU A 83 5.01 -6.56 21.32
CA GLU A 83 5.69 -7.35 20.29
C GLU A 83 7.19 -7.51 20.56
N MET A 84 7.78 -6.68 21.43
CA MET A 84 9.21 -6.71 21.75
C MET A 84 9.72 -8.13 22.11
N PRO A 85 9.08 -8.89 23.01
CA PRO A 85 9.53 -10.25 23.33
C PRO A 85 9.48 -11.20 22.12
N THR A 86 8.43 -11.10 21.31
CA THR A 86 8.23 -11.94 20.12
C THR A 86 9.30 -11.68 19.06
N VAL A 87 9.64 -10.41 18.83
CA VAL A 87 10.69 -10.03 17.88
C VAL A 87 12.07 -10.49 18.39
N ARG A 88 12.36 -10.30 19.69
CA ARG A 88 13.60 -10.81 20.31
C ARG A 88 13.75 -12.30 20.11
N ASP A 89 12.73 -13.08 20.47
CA ASP A 89 12.77 -14.54 20.42
C ASP A 89 12.92 -15.04 18.96
N ARG A 90 12.34 -14.31 18.00
CA ARG A 90 12.53 -14.57 16.57
C ARG A 90 13.96 -14.31 16.12
N ILE A 91 14.58 -13.19 16.53
CA ILE A 91 15.98 -12.89 16.23
C ILE A 91 16.89 -13.97 16.81
N LEU A 92 16.71 -14.35 18.07
CA LEU A 92 17.51 -15.36 18.74
C LEU A 92 17.32 -16.76 18.15
N SER A 93 16.12 -17.11 17.71
CA SER A 93 15.84 -18.39 17.03
C SER A 93 16.53 -18.50 15.67
N LYS A 94 16.85 -17.37 15.04
CA LYS A 94 17.52 -17.27 13.73
C LYS A 94 18.99 -16.87 13.82
N LYS A 95 19.58 -16.90 15.03
CA LYS A 95 20.94 -16.41 15.28
C LYS A 95 22.00 -17.10 14.41
N ASP A 96 21.89 -18.41 14.19
CA ASP A 96 22.86 -19.16 13.41
C ASP A 96 22.71 -18.89 11.90
N GLU A 97 21.48 -18.73 11.43
CA GLU A 97 21.19 -18.41 10.03
C GLU A 97 21.61 -16.97 9.67
N LEU A 98 21.44 -16.03 10.61
CA LEU A 98 21.92 -14.66 10.50
C LEU A 98 23.45 -14.57 10.59
N GLY A 99 24.10 -15.49 11.31
CA GLY A 99 25.45 -15.27 11.82
C GLY A 99 25.46 -14.10 12.80
N LEU A 100 24.54 -14.12 13.78
CA LEU A 100 24.38 -13.04 14.75
C LEU A 100 25.60 -12.93 15.64
N ASP A 101 26.17 -11.72 15.75
CA ASP A 101 27.31 -11.43 16.63
C ASP A 101 26.90 -10.59 17.86
N MET A 102 25.84 -9.77 17.74
CA MET A 102 25.32 -8.98 18.85
C MET A 102 23.85 -8.68 18.71
N LEU A 103 23.12 -8.66 19.82
CA LEU A 103 21.76 -8.16 19.95
C LEU A 103 21.63 -7.33 21.22
N GLU A 104 21.16 -6.11 21.12
CA GLU A 104 20.84 -5.24 22.27
C GLU A 104 19.47 -4.58 22.11
N GLU A 105 18.83 -4.27 23.23
CA GLU A 105 17.64 -3.45 23.25
C GLU A 105 18.03 -1.98 23.07
N SER A 106 17.29 -1.22 22.24
CA SER A 106 17.57 0.17 21.96
C SER A 106 17.43 1.07 23.20
N ALA A 107 18.06 2.25 23.21
CA ALA A 107 18.08 3.15 24.35
C ALA A 107 16.68 3.57 24.85
N ARG A 108 15.68 3.62 23.95
CA ARG A 108 14.28 3.91 24.30
C ARG A 108 13.50 2.68 24.78
N GLY A 109 14.02 1.48 24.59
CA GLY A 109 13.32 0.23 24.91
C GLY A 109 12.19 -0.11 23.93
N LEU A 110 12.18 0.47 22.73
CA LEU A 110 11.15 0.28 21.71
C LEU A 110 11.73 -0.22 20.37
N GLY A 111 12.84 -0.95 20.44
CA GLY A 111 13.52 -1.49 19.27
C GLY A 111 14.76 -2.27 19.62
N TYR A 112 15.45 -2.79 18.63
CA TYR A 112 16.66 -3.57 18.77
C TYR A 112 17.75 -3.09 17.81
N HIS A 113 19.01 -3.06 18.30
CA HIS A 113 20.20 -3.03 17.46
C HIS A 113 20.76 -4.44 17.36
N LEU A 114 21.06 -4.90 16.17
CA LEU A 114 21.72 -6.18 15.96
C LEU A 114 22.93 -6.02 15.02
N VAL A 115 23.90 -6.89 15.21
CA VAL A 115 25.09 -7.01 14.36
C VAL A 115 25.19 -8.45 13.91
N PHE A 116 25.34 -8.66 12.60
CA PHE A 116 25.43 -9.98 12.02
C PHE A 116 26.51 -10.03 10.94
N ARG A 117 26.92 -11.25 10.57
CA ARG A 117 27.98 -11.48 9.59
C ARG A 117 27.55 -11.04 8.19
N ARG A 118 28.40 -10.21 7.59
CA ARG A 118 28.21 -9.75 6.21
C ARG A 118 28.31 -10.93 5.24
N ARG A 119 27.41 -10.98 4.30
CA ARG A 119 27.50 -11.79 3.10
C ARG A 119 28.28 -11.01 2.06
N PRO A 120 29.51 -11.41 1.71
CA PRO A 120 30.42 -10.61 0.87
C PRO A 120 29.87 -10.36 -0.55
N GLU A 121 29.04 -11.27 -1.02
CA GLU A 121 28.37 -11.19 -2.34
C GLU A 121 27.22 -10.19 -2.40
N LEU A 122 26.81 -9.61 -1.26
CA LEU A 122 25.71 -8.67 -1.15
C LEU A 122 26.22 -7.29 -0.76
N SER A 123 25.62 -6.24 -1.33
CA SER A 123 25.83 -4.86 -0.89
C SER A 123 25.32 -4.64 0.54
N GLN A 124 25.62 -3.49 1.14
CA GLN A 124 25.11 -3.13 2.46
C GLN A 124 23.57 -3.22 2.53
N GLU A 125 22.89 -2.63 1.54
CA GLU A 125 21.43 -2.62 1.49
C GLU A 125 20.83 -4.01 1.27
N GLU A 126 21.45 -4.83 0.43
CA GLU A 126 20.99 -6.19 0.18
C GLU A 126 21.17 -7.09 1.42
N ASN A 127 22.26 -6.92 2.18
CA ASN A 127 22.45 -7.61 3.47
C ASN A 127 21.35 -7.22 4.48
N LEU A 128 21.02 -5.94 4.58
CA LEU A 128 19.95 -5.46 5.46
C LEU A 128 18.56 -5.99 5.03
N ARG A 129 18.28 -5.99 3.73
CA ARG A 129 17.03 -6.55 3.19
C ARG A 129 16.92 -8.05 3.44
N TRP A 130 18.00 -8.77 3.21
CA TRP A 130 18.04 -10.20 3.49
C TRP A 130 17.75 -10.51 4.97
N ALA A 131 18.37 -9.78 5.90
CA ALA A 131 18.12 -9.94 7.33
C ALA A 131 16.69 -9.54 7.71
N SER A 132 16.18 -8.45 7.13
CA SER A 132 14.81 -7.96 7.29
C SER A 132 13.77 -9.01 6.84
N ASP A 133 13.95 -9.60 5.67
CA ASP A 133 13.08 -10.65 5.13
C ASP A 133 13.13 -11.93 5.99
N LEU A 134 14.32 -12.32 6.44
CA LEU A 134 14.52 -13.49 7.29
C LEU A 134 13.82 -13.35 8.65
N LEU A 135 13.84 -12.14 9.20
CA LEU A 135 13.29 -11.84 10.52
C LEU A 135 11.83 -11.37 10.45
N GLY A 136 11.31 -11.01 9.28
CA GLY A 136 9.97 -10.45 9.12
C GLY A 136 9.81 -9.11 9.84
N VAL A 137 10.85 -8.26 9.83
CA VAL A 137 10.89 -6.93 10.46
C VAL A 137 11.40 -5.88 9.48
N GLU A 138 11.03 -4.62 9.67
CA GLU A 138 11.56 -3.51 8.87
C GLU A 138 12.82 -2.93 9.59
N PHE A 139 13.86 -2.59 8.82
CA PHE A 139 15.04 -1.92 9.34
C PHE A 139 15.00 -0.40 9.08
N ASP A 140 15.65 0.39 9.95
CA ASP A 140 15.81 1.84 9.71
C ASP A 140 16.65 2.09 8.45
N ALA A 141 16.08 2.85 7.51
CA ALA A 141 16.74 3.21 6.25
C ALA A 141 18.10 3.87 6.41
N GLY A 142 18.38 4.51 7.56
CA GLY A 142 19.69 5.06 7.88
C GLY A 142 20.81 4.03 7.98
N ALA A 143 20.50 2.74 8.22
CA ALA A 143 21.48 1.66 8.28
C ALA A 143 22.06 1.29 6.90
N LYS A 144 21.49 1.78 5.79
CA LYS A 144 22.06 1.62 4.44
C LYS A 144 23.40 2.34 4.26
N ASP A 145 23.61 3.43 5.00
CA ASP A 145 24.90 4.09 5.07
C ASP A 145 25.84 3.31 5.99
N ILE A 146 26.90 2.75 5.43
CA ILE A 146 27.89 1.96 6.19
C ILE A 146 28.57 2.78 7.30
N THR A 147 28.57 4.10 7.19
CA THR A 147 29.11 5.03 8.21
C THR A 147 28.11 5.36 9.32
N ARG A 148 26.91 4.77 9.30
CA ARG A 148 25.91 4.93 10.35
C ARG A 148 26.44 4.55 11.70
N VAL A 149 26.18 5.39 12.70
CA VAL A 149 26.54 5.13 14.10
C VAL A 149 25.33 4.67 14.91
N PHE A 150 25.55 3.75 15.83
CA PHE A 150 24.57 3.21 16.75
C PHE A 150 24.83 3.79 18.15
N PHE A 151 23.78 4.24 18.81
CA PHE A 151 23.85 4.69 20.20
C PHE A 151 23.74 3.48 21.11
N THR A 152 24.85 3.04 21.68
CA THR A 152 24.91 1.82 22.50
C THR A 152 24.17 2.01 23.83
N THR A 153 23.71 0.90 24.38
CA THR A 153 23.07 0.82 25.70
C THR A 153 23.98 0.26 26.76
N THR A 154 23.46 -0.12 27.90
CA THR A 154 24.23 -0.74 28.99
C THR A 154 24.42 -2.24 28.75
N ALA A 155 25.33 -2.87 29.50
CA ALA A 155 25.52 -4.32 29.39
C ALA A 155 24.28 -5.11 29.86
N SER A 156 23.42 -4.53 30.69
CA SER A 156 22.15 -5.17 31.11
C SER A 156 21.12 -5.26 29.99
N GLU A 157 21.23 -4.42 28.95
CA GLU A 157 20.36 -4.40 27.78
C GLU A 157 20.91 -5.29 26.64
N LEU A 158 22.10 -5.86 26.84
CA LEU A 158 22.74 -6.74 25.87
C LEU A 158 22.14 -8.14 26.00
N LEU A 159 21.42 -8.58 24.99
CA LEU A 159 20.68 -9.85 24.98
C LEU A 159 21.50 -11.00 24.40
N PHE A 160 22.46 -10.70 23.53
CA PHE A 160 23.38 -11.69 22.92
C PHE A 160 24.68 -10.99 22.52
N LEU A 161 25.82 -11.66 22.75
CA LEU A 161 27.13 -11.22 22.31
C LEU A 161 28.02 -12.44 22.01
N ASP A 162 28.51 -12.53 20.78
CA ASP A 162 29.48 -13.50 20.32
C ASP A 162 30.84 -12.83 20.21
N ASP A 163 31.89 -13.53 20.62
CA ASP A 163 33.26 -13.01 20.63
C ASP A 163 33.80 -12.72 19.23
N ARG A 164 33.20 -13.31 18.19
CA ARG A 164 33.51 -13.03 16.78
C ARG A 164 33.31 -11.56 16.36
N ILE A 165 32.50 -10.78 17.08
CA ILE A 165 32.32 -9.36 16.80
C ILE A 165 33.62 -8.55 16.90
N PHE A 166 34.62 -9.06 17.65
CA PHE A 166 35.92 -8.41 17.84
C PHE A 166 36.90 -8.69 16.72
N ASP A 167 36.60 -9.64 15.82
CA ASP A 167 37.40 -10.03 14.64
C ASP A 167 37.01 -9.20 13.40
N ALA A 168 37.09 -7.86 13.49
CA ALA A 168 36.77 -7.00 12.39
C ALA A 168 37.85 -7.06 11.30
N THR A 169 37.55 -7.65 10.16
CA THR A 169 38.41 -7.70 8.98
C THR A 169 37.81 -6.99 7.79
N PRO A 170 38.64 -6.40 6.90
CA PRO A 170 38.12 -5.82 5.66
C PRO A 170 37.61 -6.92 4.74
N VAL A 171 36.48 -6.63 4.07
CA VAL A 171 35.96 -7.48 3.00
C VAL A 171 36.34 -6.83 1.67
N GLU A 172 37.19 -7.48 0.89
CA GLU A 172 37.46 -7.08 -0.48
C GLU A 172 36.26 -7.44 -1.34
N GLN A 173 35.74 -6.48 -2.08
CA GLN A 173 34.75 -6.76 -3.14
C GLN A 173 35.44 -7.59 -4.21
N PRO A 174 34.84 -8.68 -4.72
CA PRO A 174 35.41 -9.40 -5.85
C PRO A 174 35.46 -8.46 -7.06
N SER A 175 36.68 -8.16 -7.50
CA SER A 175 36.91 -7.48 -8.77
C SER A 175 36.40 -8.36 -9.91
N ALA A 176 35.82 -7.74 -10.94
CA ALA A 176 35.16 -8.41 -12.09
C ALA A 176 36.09 -9.32 -12.97
N THR A 177 37.23 -9.80 -12.45
CA THR A 177 38.25 -10.48 -13.24
C THR A 177 38.55 -11.89 -12.77
N ALA A 178 37.81 -12.48 -11.86
CA ALA A 178 38.09 -13.82 -11.34
C ALA A 178 36.99 -14.86 -11.68
N LEU A 179 36.59 -14.91 -12.96
CA LEU A 179 35.76 -15.99 -13.51
C LEU A 179 36.47 -16.70 -14.66
N GLN A 180 37.69 -17.17 -14.39
CA GLN A 180 38.35 -18.18 -15.24
C GLN A 180 39.23 -19.04 -14.36
N CYS A 181 38.99 -20.31 -14.45
CA CYS A 181 39.73 -21.47 -13.95
C CYS A 181 38.97 -22.23 -12.85
N TYR A 182 38.29 -23.24 -13.28
CA TYR A 182 38.46 -24.64 -12.81
C TYR A 182 37.63 -25.52 -13.76
N SER A 183 38.33 -26.06 -14.74
CA SER A 183 37.91 -27.21 -15.53
C SER A 183 38.72 -28.41 -15.07
N SER A 184 38.09 -29.57 -15.19
CA SER A 184 38.63 -30.93 -15.23
C SER A 184 38.91 -31.63 -13.87
N GLN A 185 38.11 -32.62 -13.58
CA GLN A 185 38.57 -34.00 -13.55
C GLN A 185 37.42 -35.00 -13.54
N GLU A 186 37.65 -36.05 -14.30
CA GLU A 186 36.83 -37.18 -14.69
C GLU A 186 36.43 -38.11 -13.53
N ALA A 187 35.32 -38.83 -13.63
CA ALA A 187 35.36 -40.25 -13.94
C ALA A 187 34.02 -40.99 -13.89
N SER A 188 33.85 -41.77 -14.91
CA SER A 188 33.33 -43.14 -15.06
C SER A 188 31.86 -43.44 -14.81
N SER A 189 31.27 -43.74 -15.93
CA SER A 189 30.26 -44.71 -16.38
C SER A 189 29.68 -45.70 -15.36
N GLN A 190 28.31 -45.73 -15.34
CA GLN A 190 27.58 -47.00 -15.45
C GLN A 190 26.26 -46.78 -16.18
N THR A 191 26.12 -47.52 -17.25
CA THR A 191 24.92 -47.68 -18.09
C THR A 191 23.85 -48.45 -17.36
N SER A 192 22.61 -47.93 -17.36
CA SER A 192 21.43 -48.75 -17.16
C SER A 192 20.22 -48.19 -17.92
N ALA A 193 19.46 -49.07 -18.49
CA ALA A 193 18.40 -49.09 -19.43
C ALA A 193 17.43 -47.89 -19.44
N LEU A 194 17.09 -47.44 -20.65
CA LEU A 194 16.12 -46.44 -21.01
C LEU A 194 14.69 -46.79 -20.56
N SER A 195 14.16 -45.99 -19.63
CA SER A 195 12.71 -45.84 -19.43
C SER A 195 12.19 -44.80 -20.43
N PRO A 196 10.91 -44.87 -20.86
CA PRO A 196 10.36 -43.90 -21.84
C PRO A 196 10.48 -42.50 -21.30
N GLN A 197 10.93 -41.57 -22.17
CA GLN A 197 11.09 -40.15 -21.81
C GLN A 197 9.71 -39.54 -21.48
N PRO A 198 9.57 -38.73 -20.41
CA PRO A 198 8.34 -38.02 -20.10
C PRO A 198 8.05 -37.00 -21.21
N SER A 199 6.80 -36.98 -21.69
CA SER A 199 6.31 -36.02 -22.67
C SER A 199 6.11 -34.65 -22.05
N PHE A 200 6.40 -33.57 -22.80
CA PHE A 200 6.11 -32.19 -22.41
C PHE A 200 4.64 -32.01 -22.08
N ASP A 201 4.32 -31.40 -20.92
CA ASP A 201 2.96 -31.11 -20.47
C ASP A 201 2.66 -29.58 -20.58
N PRO A 202 1.97 -29.12 -21.64
CA PRO A 202 1.67 -27.72 -21.84
C PRO A 202 0.64 -27.15 -20.85
N GLU A 203 -0.14 -27.99 -20.18
CA GLU A 203 -1.18 -27.59 -19.22
C GLU A 203 -0.72 -27.57 -17.77
N ALA A 204 0.53 -27.95 -17.49
CA ALA A 204 1.10 -27.94 -16.15
C ALA A 204 1.10 -26.54 -15.55
N LYS A 205 0.66 -26.41 -14.27
CA LYS A 205 0.51 -25.14 -13.58
C LYS A 205 1.24 -25.10 -12.24
N TYR A 206 1.73 -23.91 -11.91
CA TYR A 206 2.23 -23.56 -10.58
C TYR A 206 1.38 -22.41 -10.01
N ASN A 207 0.65 -22.64 -8.92
CA ASN A 207 -0.25 -21.67 -8.28
C ASN A 207 -1.19 -20.98 -9.29
N GLY A 208 -1.77 -21.73 -10.20
CA GLY A 208 -2.71 -21.25 -11.23
C GLY A 208 -2.07 -20.64 -12.48
N LEU A 209 -0.75 -20.44 -12.52
CA LEU A 209 -0.01 -19.95 -13.70
C LEU A 209 0.53 -21.14 -14.51
N LEU A 210 0.40 -21.11 -15.84
CA LEU A 210 1.01 -22.10 -16.71
C LEU A 210 2.56 -22.01 -16.64
N TYR A 211 3.24 -23.14 -16.57
CA TYR A 211 4.70 -23.14 -16.61
C TYR A 211 5.25 -22.60 -17.94
N SER A 212 4.53 -22.81 -19.04
CA SER A 212 4.84 -22.22 -20.33
C SER A 212 4.87 -20.69 -20.29
N ASP A 213 3.90 -20.07 -19.60
CA ASP A 213 3.87 -18.60 -19.42
C ASP A 213 5.02 -18.14 -18.53
N ILE A 214 5.39 -18.91 -17.48
CA ILE A 214 6.52 -18.62 -16.60
C ILE A 214 7.83 -18.62 -17.39
N ILE A 215 8.04 -19.62 -18.25
CA ILE A 215 9.24 -19.75 -19.07
C ILE A 215 9.30 -18.65 -20.13
N ARG A 216 8.19 -18.38 -20.83
CA ARG A 216 8.10 -17.29 -21.81
C ARG A 216 8.43 -15.95 -21.17
N LYS A 217 7.86 -15.65 -20.00
CA LYS A 217 8.10 -14.40 -19.28
C LYS A 217 9.53 -14.30 -18.76
N TYR A 218 10.14 -15.42 -18.39
CA TYR A 218 11.55 -15.47 -18.05
C TYR A 218 12.44 -15.03 -19.23
N TRP A 219 12.19 -15.54 -20.43
CA TRP A 219 12.93 -15.14 -21.62
C TRP A 219 12.69 -13.67 -22.01
N GLU A 220 11.47 -13.19 -21.86
CA GLU A 220 11.15 -11.76 -22.09
C GLU A 220 11.99 -10.84 -21.18
N LEU A 221 12.08 -11.14 -19.89
CA LEU A 221 12.75 -10.30 -18.91
C LEU A 221 14.27 -10.42 -18.93
N PHE A 222 14.83 -11.59 -19.24
CA PHE A 222 16.24 -11.89 -19.03
C PHE A 222 17.01 -12.28 -20.28
N ASN A 223 16.34 -12.47 -21.43
CA ASN A 223 16.97 -12.79 -22.70
C ASN A 223 16.37 -12.04 -23.88
N GLY A 224 15.73 -10.88 -23.66
CA GLY A 224 15.14 -10.07 -24.73
C GLY A 224 14.04 -10.78 -25.54
N GLY A 225 13.35 -11.75 -24.96
CA GLY A 225 12.30 -12.53 -25.60
C GLY A 225 12.80 -13.66 -26.51
N LYS A 226 14.12 -13.90 -26.56
CA LYS A 226 14.71 -14.97 -27.39
C LYS A 226 14.84 -16.27 -26.58
N GLU A 227 14.38 -17.37 -27.16
CA GLU A 227 14.62 -18.71 -26.63
C GLU A 227 16.05 -19.19 -26.89
N PRO A 228 16.57 -20.18 -26.10
CA PRO A 228 17.90 -20.75 -26.31
C PRO A 228 18.10 -21.28 -27.73
N ALA A 229 19.19 -20.87 -28.37
CA ALA A 229 19.54 -21.27 -29.73
C ALA A 229 20.92 -21.98 -29.79
N GLU A 230 21.30 -22.46 -30.95
CA GLU A 230 22.59 -23.12 -31.15
C GLU A 230 23.76 -22.19 -30.76
N GLY A 231 24.63 -22.65 -29.87
CA GLY A 231 25.72 -21.90 -29.28
C GLY A 231 25.50 -21.48 -27.82
N ASP A 232 24.26 -21.24 -27.38
CA ASP A 232 23.94 -20.83 -26.00
C ASP A 232 22.96 -21.76 -25.27
N ARG A 233 22.43 -22.78 -25.94
CA ARG A 233 21.40 -23.73 -25.42
C ARG A 233 21.74 -24.28 -24.04
N ASN A 234 22.97 -24.77 -23.84
CA ASN A 234 23.43 -25.37 -22.58
C ASN A 234 23.37 -24.33 -21.43
N ALA A 235 23.96 -23.17 -21.64
CA ALA A 235 24.05 -22.12 -20.62
C ALA A 235 22.68 -21.56 -20.23
N LEU A 236 21.87 -21.20 -21.21
CA LEU A 236 20.55 -20.62 -20.96
C LEU A 236 19.56 -21.64 -20.36
N THR A 237 19.57 -22.90 -20.87
CA THR A 237 18.72 -23.96 -20.28
C THR A 237 19.14 -24.27 -18.85
N PHE A 238 20.44 -24.26 -18.55
CA PHE A 238 20.95 -24.43 -17.20
C PHE A 238 20.48 -23.31 -16.26
N GLU A 239 20.60 -22.03 -16.68
CA GLU A 239 20.11 -20.88 -15.90
C GLU A 239 18.61 -20.94 -15.64
N LEU A 240 17.82 -21.28 -16.68
CA LEU A 240 16.38 -21.47 -16.53
C LEU A 240 16.09 -22.59 -15.52
N ALA A 241 16.74 -23.75 -15.67
CA ALA A 241 16.54 -24.90 -14.82
C ALA A 241 16.89 -24.61 -13.36
N VAL A 242 18.01 -23.94 -13.09
CA VAL A 242 18.40 -23.46 -11.73
C VAL A 242 17.35 -22.50 -11.17
N THR A 243 16.78 -21.66 -12.03
CA THR A 243 15.78 -20.66 -11.61
C THR A 243 14.45 -21.28 -11.23
N ILE A 244 13.93 -22.22 -12.04
CA ILE A 244 12.56 -22.75 -11.82
C ILE A 244 12.52 -24.04 -10.97
N ARG A 245 13.64 -24.69 -10.67
CA ARG A 245 13.67 -25.97 -9.91
C ARG A 245 12.94 -25.90 -8.55
N SER A 246 12.95 -24.73 -7.89
CA SER A 246 12.29 -24.53 -6.59
C SER A 246 10.76 -24.62 -6.67
N ILE A 247 10.17 -24.32 -7.83
CA ILE A 247 8.72 -24.46 -8.08
C ILE A 247 8.39 -25.79 -8.77
N CYS A 248 9.40 -26.58 -9.11
CA CYS A 248 9.27 -27.94 -9.63
C CYS A 248 9.58 -29.00 -8.55
N ASP A 249 9.56 -28.64 -7.27
CA ASP A 249 9.80 -29.51 -6.12
C ASP A 249 11.18 -30.20 -6.17
N TYR A 250 12.14 -29.63 -6.91
CA TYR A 250 13.45 -30.21 -7.20
C TYR A 250 13.37 -31.63 -7.85
N SER A 251 12.26 -31.91 -8.53
CA SER A 251 12.02 -33.20 -9.21
C SER A 251 12.52 -33.16 -10.65
N LEU A 252 13.42 -34.06 -11.00
CA LEU A 252 13.91 -34.20 -12.38
C LEU A 252 12.80 -34.52 -13.35
N GLU A 253 11.90 -35.45 -12.99
CA GLU A 253 10.78 -35.86 -13.86
C GLU A 253 9.89 -34.67 -14.16
N LYS A 254 9.51 -33.89 -13.12
CA LYS A 254 8.68 -32.69 -13.29
C LYS A 254 9.38 -31.62 -14.14
N MET A 255 10.69 -31.43 -13.97
CA MET A 255 11.44 -30.46 -14.80
C MET A 255 11.53 -30.91 -16.27
N LEU A 256 11.67 -32.20 -16.54
CA LEU A 256 11.69 -32.76 -17.89
C LEU A 256 10.33 -32.67 -18.61
N THR A 257 9.21 -32.62 -17.86
CA THR A 257 7.87 -32.40 -18.46
C THR A 257 7.55 -30.92 -18.68
N ILE A 258 8.30 -29.99 -18.05
CA ILE A 258 7.99 -28.56 -18.04
C ILE A 258 8.96 -27.74 -18.91
N ILE A 259 10.27 -28.06 -18.89
CA ILE A 259 11.28 -27.33 -19.67
C ILE A 259 11.28 -27.83 -21.11
N PRO A 260 11.04 -26.98 -22.12
CA PRO A 260 11.12 -27.40 -23.52
C PRO A 260 12.50 -27.93 -23.89
N ASN A 261 12.53 -28.94 -24.77
CA ASN A 261 13.81 -29.44 -25.30
C ASN A 261 14.27 -28.57 -26.48
N TYR A 262 15.14 -27.60 -26.17
CA TYR A 262 15.67 -26.63 -27.16
C TYR A 262 16.69 -27.23 -28.15
N TRP A 263 17.02 -28.51 -28.03
CA TRP A 263 17.87 -29.25 -29.00
C TRP A 263 17.08 -29.84 -30.15
N LYS A 264 15.72 -29.99 -29.99
CA LYS A 264 14.87 -30.44 -31.08
C LYS A 264 14.64 -29.34 -32.12
N ALA A 265 14.52 -29.76 -33.40
CA ALA A 265 14.26 -28.83 -34.49
C ALA A 265 12.94 -28.03 -34.30
N PRO A 266 12.80 -26.82 -34.86
CA PRO A 266 11.66 -25.93 -34.66
C PRO A 266 10.28 -26.50 -35.00
N SER A 267 10.20 -27.58 -35.81
CA SER A 267 8.93 -28.26 -36.17
C SER A 267 8.23 -28.95 -35.01
N ASP A 268 8.93 -29.22 -33.90
CA ASP A 268 8.41 -29.90 -32.73
C ASP A 268 8.22 -28.94 -31.51
N SER A 269 8.40 -27.65 -31.69
CA SER A 269 8.16 -26.64 -30.66
C SER A 269 6.66 -26.37 -30.52
N PRO A 270 6.03 -26.43 -29.34
CA PRO A 270 4.62 -26.15 -29.15
C PRO A 270 4.22 -24.69 -29.43
N TYR A 271 5.16 -23.83 -29.83
CA TYR A 271 4.95 -22.38 -30.05
C TYR A 271 5.25 -21.90 -31.50
N GLY A 272 5.59 -22.80 -32.43
CA GLY A 272 5.95 -22.45 -33.81
C GLY A 272 4.84 -22.73 -34.81
N GLY A 273 4.31 -21.66 -35.45
CA GLY A 273 3.42 -21.80 -36.62
C GLY A 273 4.16 -22.34 -37.84
N GLU A 274 3.48 -23.17 -38.62
CA GLU A 274 3.89 -23.87 -39.84
C GLU A 274 4.80 -23.07 -40.79
N LYS A 275 5.97 -23.63 -41.10
CA LYS A 275 6.64 -23.47 -42.39
C LYS A 275 7.63 -24.64 -42.64
N ASP A 276 7.48 -25.25 -43.79
CA ASP A 276 8.21 -26.43 -44.33
C ASP A 276 9.74 -26.31 -44.27
N ALA A 277 10.40 -27.37 -43.70
CA ALA A 277 11.80 -27.66 -43.99
C ALA A 277 12.09 -29.17 -43.90
N GLN A 278 12.80 -29.66 -44.89
CA GLN A 278 13.20 -31.05 -45.12
C GLN A 278 14.07 -31.64 -44.00
N VAL A 279 13.73 -32.83 -43.54
CA VAL A 279 14.40 -33.59 -42.48
C VAL A 279 15.62 -34.32 -43.03
N SER A 280 16.75 -34.23 -42.30
CA SER A 280 17.89 -35.16 -42.40
C SER A 280 17.89 -36.09 -41.19
N PRO A 281 17.94 -37.40 -41.34
CA PRO A 281 17.89 -38.35 -40.24
C PRO A 281 19.30 -38.72 -39.77
N LYS A 282 19.85 -38.10 -38.72
CA LYS A 282 20.92 -38.64 -37.84
C LYS A 282 21.15 -37.64 -36.68
N GLY A 283 20.67 -37.95 -35.47
CA GLY A 283 21.03 -37.17 -34.29
C GLY A 283 20.09 -37.29 -33.06
N GLY A 284 18.96 -37.98 -33.17
CA GLY A 284 17.89 -37.93 -32.18
C GLY A 284 18.21 -38.40 -30.74
N ASP A 285 19.16 -39.28 -30.52
CA ASP A 285 19.44 -39.85 -29.20
C ASP A 285 20.53 -39.05 -28.39
N LEU A 286 21.44 -38.38 -29.06
CA LEU A 286 22.47 -37.58 -28.41
C LEU A 286 21.95 -36.23 -27.91
N GLU A 287 21.07 -35.61 -28.64
CA GLU A 287 20.49 -34.30 -28.31
C GLU A 287 19.54 -34.35 -27.10
N GLY A 288 18.77 -35.43 -26.96
CA GLY A 288 17.94 -35.68 -25.78
C GLY A 288 18.77 -35.97 -24.52
N ALA A 289 19.93 -36.59 -24.66
CA ALA A 289 20.83 -36.85 -23.55
C ALA A 289 21.51 -35.58 -23.01
N GLU A 290 21.90 -34.66 -23.87
CA GLU A 290 22.51 -33.38 -23.44
C GLU A 290 21.51 -32.48 -22.70
N TRP A 291 20.27 -32.34 -23.21
CA TRP A 291 19.21 -31.62 -22.55
C TRP A 291 18.93 -32.15 -21.14
N ARG A 292 18.75 -33.46 -21.02
CA ARG A 292 18.56 -34.13 -19.71
C ARG A 292 19.72 -33.89 -18.78
N LYS A 293 20.96 -34.06 -19.24
CA LYS A 293 22.19 -33.85 -18.46
C LYS A 293 22.29 -32.39 -17.96
N THR A 294 21.89 -31.43 -18.76
CA THR A 294 21.87 -30.01 -18.38
C THR A 294 20.90 -29.74 -17.23
N ILE A 295 19.70 -30.31 -17.25
CA ILE A 295 18.71 -30.22 -16.19
C ILE A 295 19.18 -30.96 -14.93
N GLU A 296 19.76 -32.16 -15.06
CA GLU A 296 20.33 -32.91 -13.95
C GLU A 296 21.45 -32.14 -13.24
N ASN A 297 22.31 -31.45 -14.01
CA ASN A 297 23.38 -30.63 -13.45
C ASN A 297 22.83 -29.43 -12.68
N ALA A 298 21.75 -28.79 -13.17
CA ALA A 298 21.05 -27.70 -12.48
C ALA A 298 20.47 -28.17 -11.12
N LEU A 299 20.06 -29.43 -11.00
CA LEU A 299 19.55 -29.98 -9.75
C LEU A 299 20.67 -30.27 -8.72
N LYS A 300 21.91 -30.47 -9.17
CA LYS A 300 23.08 -30.70 -8.27
C LYS A 300 23.52 -29.41 -7.56
N GLU A 301 23.19 -28.26 -8.09
CA GLU A 301 23.48 -26.97 -7.45
C GLU A 301 22.87 -26.90 -6.04
N PRO A 302 23.52 -26.23 -5.07
CA PRO A 302 23.01 -26.11 -3.70
C PRO A 302 21.55 -25.62 -3.70
N ARG A 303 20.72 -26.23 -2.86
CA ARG A 303 19.31 -25.79 -2.68
C ARG A 303 19.31 -24.44 -2.01
N LYS A 304 18.96 -23.40 -2.78
CA LYS A 304 18.67 -22.05 -2.30
C LYS A 304 17.16 -21.84 -2.32
N GLY A 305 16.67 -20.92 -1.53
CA GLY A 305 15.25 -20.51 -1.61
C GLY A 305 14.88 -20.02 -3.02
N MET A 306 13.62 -19.63 -3.23
CA MET A 306 13.14 -19.17 -4.54
C MET A 306 14.01 -18.03 -5.09
N PRO A 307 14.66 -18.21 -6.27
CA PRO A 307 15.57 -17.21 -6.84
C PRO A 307 14.87 -15.88 -7.10
N TYR A 308 15.61 -14.78 -6.97
CA TYR A 308 15.09 -13.42 -7.20
C TYR A 308 14.50 -13.25 -8.61
N ARG A 309 15.18 -13.76 -9.65
CA ARG A 309 14.67 -13.76 -11.03
C ARG A 309 13.31 -14.46 -11.14
N LEU A 310 13.10 -15.57 -10.45
CA LEU A 310 11.82 -16.26 -10.45
C LEU A 310 10.74 -15.46 -9.73
N LYS A 311 11.07 -14.79 -8.62
CA LYS A 311 10.14 -13.87 -7.94
C LYS A 311 9.70 -12.74 -8.87
N GLN A 312 10.62 -12.15 -9.65
CA GLN A 312 10.30 -11.14 -10.65
C GLN A 312 9.38 -11.68 -11.76
N VAL A 313 9.66 -12.87 -12.29
CA VAL A 313 8.80 -13.52 -13.30
C VAL A 313 7.39 -13.76 -12.77
N LEU A 314 7.30 -14.34 -11.58
CA LEU A 314 5.99 -14.64 -10.96
C LEU A 314 5.23 -13.37 -10.61
N ALA A 315 5.91 -12.32 -10.15
CA ALA A 315 5.32 -11.00 -9.93
C ALA A 315 4.79 -10.41 -11.25
N ALA A 316 5.60 -10.37 -12.29
CA ALA A 316 5.21 -9.86 -13.60
C ALA A 316 4.05 -10.65 -14.23
N LEU A 317 3.98 -11.97 -14.03
CA LEU A 317 2.86 -12.79 -14.50
C LEU A 317 1.60 -12.61 -13.67
N LYS A 318 1.71 -12.48 -12.36
CA LYS A 318 0.58 -12.12 -11.49
C LYS A 318 0.05 -10.73 -11.86
N GLU A 319 0.96 -9.81 -12.15
CA GLU A 319 0.63 -8.50 -12.70
C GLU A 319 -0.10 -8.62 -14.05
N THR A 320 0.38 -9.47 -14.97
CA THR A 320 -0.22 -9.68 -16.30
C THR A 320 -1.56 -10.41 -16.22
N ALA A 321 -1.71 -11.37 -15.32
CA ALA A 321 -2.99 -12.05 -15.05
C ALA A 321 -4.00 -11.09 -14.40
N GLY A 322 -3.55 -10.19 -13.50
CA GLY A 322 -4.34 -9.08 -12.96
C GLY A 322 -4.70 -8.01 -14.00
N VAL A 323 -3.81 -7.72 -14.96
CA VAL A 323 -4.01 -6.76 -16.06
C VAL A 323 -5.10 -7.20 -17.03
N LYS A 324 -5.26 -8.49 -17.30
CA LYS A 324 -6.38 -8.98 -18.13
C LYS A 324 -7.73 -8.79 -17.45
N ALA A 325 -7.77 -8.71 -16.11
CA ALA A 325 -9.01 -8.49 -15.36
C ALA A 325 -9.32 -7.00 -15.10
N CYS A 326 -8.32 -6.10 -15.03
CA CYS A 326 -8.50 -4.70 -14.59
C CYS A 326 -7.74 -3.64 -15.39
N GLY A 327 -7.10 -3.93 -16.52
CA GLY A 327 -6.49 -2.92 -17.41
C GLY A 327 -5.29 -2.13 -16.88
N GLY A 328 -4.71 -2.47 -15.72
CA GLY A 328 -3.52 -1.83 -15.16
C GLY A 328 -2.93 -2.60 -13.99
N THR A 329 -1.62 -2.59 -13.86
CA THR A 329 -0.92 -3.13 -12.68
C THR A 329 -1.11 -2.21 -11.48
N LEU A 330 -1.10 -2.74 -10.25
CA LEU A 330 -1.08 -1.91 -9.03
C LEU A 330 0.17 -0.99 -8.98
N THR A 331 1.16 -1.23 -9.82
CA THR A 331 2.40 -0.44 -9.92
C THR A 331 2.33 0.70 -10.91
N THR A 332 1.47 0.62 -11.92
CA THR A 332 1.29 1.66 -12.94
C THR A 332 -0.14 2.17 -12.97
N PRO A 333 -0.35 3.49 -13.17
CA PRO A 333 -1.70 4.03 -13.26
C PRO A 333 -2.42 3.49 -14.51
N PRO A 334 -3.75 3.25 -14.43
CA PRO A 334 -4.51 2.89 -15.61
C PRO A 334 -4.39 3.97 -16.69
N PRO A 335 -4.11 3.59 -17.95
CA PRO A 335 -3.88 4.55 -19.02
C PRO A 335 -5.17 5.33 -19.34
N MET A 336 -5.03 6.66 -19.44
CA MET A 336 -6.15 7.53 -19.80
C MET A 336 -6.63 7.23 -21.23
N PRO A 337 -7.97 7.20 -21.49
CA PRO A 337 -8.48 6.92 -22.83
C PRO A 337 -7.94 7.89 -23.88
N LYS A 338 -7.59 7.37 -25.07
CA LYS A 338 -7.09 8.20 -26.17
C LYS A 338 -8.15 9.18 -26.70
N LYS A 339 -9.42 8.80 -26.66
CA LYS A 339 -10.58 9.65 -26.99
C LYS A 339 -11.27 10.08 -25.71
N LEU A 340 -11.32 11.37 -25.47
CA LEU A 340 -11.90 11.97 -24.27
C LEU A 340 -13.23 12.66 -24.61
N PRO A 341 -14.19 12.75 -23.65
CA PRO A 341 -15.35 13.63 -23.81
C PRO A 341 -14.90 15.04 -24.15
N PRO A 342 -15.60 15.75 -25.05
CA PRO A 342 -15.19 17.08 -25.52
C PRO A 342 -14.87 18.07 -24.40
N LEU A 343 -15.65 18.11 -23.32
CA LEU A 343 -15.38 18.96 -22.16
C LEU A 343 -14.06 18.59 -21.47
N ILE A 344 -13.81 17.32 -21.22
CA ILE A 344 -12.56 16.87 -20.58
C ILE A 344 -11.36 17.13 -21.51
N LYS A 345 -11.52 16.91 -22.82
CA LYS A 345 -10.49 17.24 -23.82
C LYS A 345 -10.15 18.73 -23.77
N LEU A 346 -11.17 19.63 -23.71
CA LEU A 346 -10.98 21.06 -23.57
C LEU A 346 -10.24 21.42 -22.30
N LEU A 347 -10.70 20.93 -21.13
CA LEU A 347 -10.13 21.25 -19.82
C LEU A 347 -8.70 20.75 -19.63
N THR A 348 -8.28 19.71 -20.38
CA THR A 348 -6.93 19.14 -20.32
C THR A 348 -6.05 19.49 -21.51
N LYS A 349 -6.49 20.35 -22.46
CA LYS A 349 -5.75 20.65 -23.69
C LYS A 349 -4.42 21.37 -23.42
N ASN A 350 -4.39 22.22 -22.42
CA ASN A 350 -3.29 23.13 -22.11
C ASN A 350 -2.30 22.57 -21.05
N VAL A 351 -2.34 21.27 -20.75
CA VAL A 351 -1.41 20.65 -19.81
C VAL A 351 -0.68 19.46 -20.45
N PRO A 352 0.57 19.20 -20.08
CA PRO A 352 1.31 18.01 -20.53
C PRO A 352 0.55 16.71 -20.20
N TRP A 353 0.83 15.65 -20.97
CA TRP A 353 0.06 14.41 -20.92
C TRP A 353 0.02 13.74 -19.53
N PHE A 354 1.11 13.79 -18.76
CA PHE A 354 1.22 13.18 -17.43
C PHE A 354 0.50 13.97 -16.32
N TYR A 355 0.11 15.23 -16.56
CA TYR A 355 -0.74 16.01 -15.67
C TYR A 355 -2.24 15.85 -15.97
N LYS A 356 -2.60 15.37 -17.15
CA LYS A 356 -4.02 15.25 -17.58
C LYS A 356 -4.87 14.42 -16.63
N PRO A 357 -4.43 13.28 -16.08
CA PRO A 357 -5.21 12.50 -15.12
C PRO A 357 -5.58 13.29 -13.87
N ALA A 358 -4.63 14.04 -13.30
CA ALA A 358 -4.85 14.86 -12.11
C ALA A 358 -5.83 16.02 -12.39
N VAL A 359 -5.66 16.71 -13.52
CA VAL A 359 -6.57 17.79 -13.94
C VAL A 359 -7.96 17.24 -14.23
N ALA A 360 -8.08 16.11 -14.94
CA ALA A 360 -9.36 15.48 -15.26
C ALA A 360 -10.16 15.03 -14.04
N SER A 361 -9.50 14.72 -12.91
CA SER A 361 -10.19 14.49 -11.63
C SER A 361 -10.51 15.79 -10.91
N ALA A 362 -9.58 16.74 -10.85
CA ALA A 362 -9.70 17.98 -10.07
C ALA A 362 -10.74 18.97 -10.60
N VAL A 363 -11.20 18.86 -11.84
CA VAL A 363 -12.21 19.76 -12.39
C VAL A 363 -13.63 19.46 -11.91
N PHE A 364 -13.94 18.25 -11.44
CA PHE A 364 -15.29 17.85 -11.08
C PHE A 364 -15.85 18.54 -9.83
N PRO A 365 -15.10 18.84 -8.76
CA PRO A 365 -15.60 19.65 -7.67
C PRO A 365 -16.08 21.02 -8.12
N ALA A 366 -15.42 21.64 -9.08
CA ALA A 366 -15.82 22.93 -9.66
C ALA A 366 -17.03 22.80 -10.60
N LEU A 367 -17.04 21.78 -11.48
CA LEU A 367 -18.19 21.51 -12.37
C LEU A 367 -19.44 21.16 -11.55
N GLY A 368 -19.31 20.33 -10.51
CA GLY A 368 -20.41 19.95 -9.62
C GLY A 368 -21.00 21.12 -8.86
N ALA A 369 -20.22 22.16 -8.57
CA ALA A 369 -20.69 23.36 -7.87
C ALA A 369 -21.74 24.17 -8.67
N HIS A 370 -21.93 23.91 -9.97
CA HIS A 370 -22.94 24.51 -10.83
C HIS A 370 -24.26 23.74 -10.86
N LEU A 371 -24.26 22.47 -10.39
CA LEU A 371 -25.46 21.61 -10.41
C LEU A 371 -26.25 21.72 -9.10
N HIS A 372 -26.83 22.89 -8.85
CA HIS A 372 -27.65 23.12 -7.67
C HIS A 372 -29.11 22.71 -7.93
N GLY A 373 -29.76 22.13 -6.93
CA GLY A 373 -31.12 21.61 -7.05
C GLY A 373 -31.25 20.39 -7.98
N VAL A 374 -30.16 19.73 -8.30
CA VAL A 374 -30.12 18.55 -9.18
C VAL A 374 -29.85 17.30 -8.39
N LYS A 375 -30.65 16.27 -8.62
CA LYS A 375 -30.51 14.95 -8.01
C LYS A 375 -30.33 13.88 -9.08
N PHE A 376 -29.50 12.91 -8.75
CA PHE A 376 -29.21 11.74 -9.58
C PHE A 376 -29.52 10.47 -8.81
N ARG A 377 -30.32 9.57 -9.37
CA ARG A 377 -30.67 8.29 -8.74
C ARG A 377 -29.70 7.18 -9.18
N TYR A 378 -28.96 6.65 -8.21
CA TYR A 378 -28.03 5.56 -8.45
C TYR A 378 -28.77 4.23 -8.65
N TRP A 379 -28.07 3.17 -9.02
CA TRP A 379 -28.69 1.87 -9.31
C TRP A 379 -29.34 1.21 -8.08
N ASP A 380 -28.93 1.55 -6.87
CA ASP A 380 -29.50 1.10 -5.60
C ASP A 380 -30.65 1.95 -5.09
N ASN A 381 -31.14 2.88 -5.92
CA ASN A 381 -32.18 3.88 -5.65
C ASN A 381 -31.81 4.96 -4.64
N VAL A 382 -30.55 5.05 -4.22
CA VAL A 382 -30.07 6.18 -3.42
C VAL A 382 -29.92 7.41 -4.31
N GLU A 383 -30.43 8.55 -3.83
CA GLU A 383 -30.27 9.83 -4.47
C GLU A 383 -28.93 10.46 -4.09
N HIS A 384 -28.24 10.99 -5.07
CA HIS A 384 -27.00 11.71 -4.91
C HIS A 384 -27.06 13.07 -5.58
N GLU A 385 -26.40 14.06 -4.99
CA GLU A 385 -26.13 15.35 -5.62
C GLU A 385 -24.71 15.37 -6.18
N ALA A 386 -24.31 16.39 -6.94
CA ALA A 386 -22.99 16.50 -7.58
C ALA A 386 -21.87 16.86 -6.58
N THR A 387 -21.72 16.06 -5.52
CA THR A 387 -20.72 16.26 -4.47
C THR A 387 -19.42 15.57 -4.83
N PHE A 388 -18.34 16.36 -4.93
CA PHE A 388 -17.01 15.87 -5.22
C PHE A 388 -15.97 16.51 -4.29
N MET A 389 -15.10 15.68 -3.75
CA MET A 389 -14.03 16.09 -2.85
C MET A 389 -12.74 15.48 -3.37
N ASN A 390 -11.98 16.27 -4.16
CA ASN A 390 -10.73 15.78 -4.76
C ASN A 390 -9.53 16.09 -3.88
N VAL A 391 -8.66 15.10 -3.69
CA VAL A 391 -7.37 15.24 -3.01
C VAL A 391 -6.25 14.85 -3.95
N LEU A 392 -5.45 15.84 -4.36
CA LEU A 392 -4.27 15.64 -5.21
C LEU A 392 -3.06 15.34 -4.33
N ILE A 393 -2.60 14.09 -4.37
CA ILE A 393 -1.42 13.63 -3.63
C ILE A 393 -0.22 13.61 -4.59
N GLY A 394 0.82 14.40 -4.29
CA GLY A 394 2.00 14.46 -5.14
C GLY A 394 3.23 14.92 -4.38
N ARG A 395 4.41 14.55 -4.87
CA ARG A 395 5.69 14.99 -4.28
C ARG A 395 5.75 16.51 -4.16
N GLN A 396 6.67 16.99 -3.33
CA GLN A 396 6.97 18.41 -3.26
C GLN A 396 7.47 18.89 -4.64
N SER A 397 7.08 20.09 -5.04
CA SER A 397 7.47 20.73 -6.32
C SER A 397 7.06 20.02 -7.61
N ILE A 398 6.23 18.97 -7.56
CA ILE A 398 5.77 18.20 -8.73
C ILE A 398 4.77 18.94 -9.65
N GLY A 399 4.49 20.19 -9.41
CA GLY A 399 3.53 20.95 -10.23
C GLY A 399 2.05 20.76 -9.88
N LYS A 400 1.71 20.50 -8.59
CA LYS A 400 0.31 20.37 -8.13
C LYS A 400 -0.58 21.56 -8.48
N GLY A 401 -0.01 22.76 -8.66
CA GLY A 401 -0.73 23.98 -9.08
C GLY A 401 -1.33 23.93 -10.48
N THR A 402 -1.00 22.96 -11.31
CA THR A 402 -1.52 22.78 -12.69
C THR A 402 -3.04 22.70 -12.75
N ILE A 403 -3.68 22.22 -11.69
CA ILE A 403 -5.15 22.09 -11.61
C ILE A 403 -5.86 23.46 -11.48
N LYS A 404 -5.16 24.51 -11.01
CA LYS A 404 -5.79 25.78 -10.64
C LYS A 404 -6.38 26.53 -11.84
N LYS A 405 -5.64 26.62 -12.95
CA LYS A 405 -6.09 27.41 -14.10
C LYS A 405 -7.41 26.93 -14.71
N PRO A 406 -7.60 25.68 -15.11
CA PRO A 406 -8.90 25.21 -15.59
C PRO A 406 -10.02 25.42 -14.56
N ILE A 407 -9.74 25.22 -13.25
CA ILE A 407 -10.71 25.45 -12.18
C ILE A 407 -11.10 26.95 -12.09
N GLU A 408 -10.15 27.88 -12.20
CA GLU A 408 -10.43 29.32 -12.20
C GLU A 408 -11.41 29.71 -13.30
N TYR A 409 -11.25 29.14 -14.51
CA TYR A 409 -12.16 29.39 -15.63
C TYR A 409 -13.56 28.78 -15.43
N ILE A 410 -13.63 27.58 -14.84
CA ILE A 410 -14.92 26.94 -14.50
C ILE A 410 -15.67 27.80 -13.46
N MET A 411 -14.98 28.33 -12.46
CA MET A 411 -15.57 29.03 -11.31
C MET A 411 -15.74 30.53 -11.52
N GLU A 412 -15.45 31.11 -12.71
CA GLU A 412 -15.42 32.56 -12.91
C GLU A 412 -16.80 33.18 -12.77
N ASP A 413 -17.86 32.54 -13.23
CA ASP A 413 -19.24 33.05 -13.08
C ASP A 413 -19.70 33.06 -11.61
N ILE A 414 -19.39 32.00 -10.83
CA ILE A 414 -19.66 31.93 -9.39
C ILE A 414 -18.88 33.04 -8.67
N LYS A 415 -17.62 33.25 -9.02
CA LYS A 415 -16.80 34.33 -8.47
C LYS A 415 -17.37 35.72 -8.75
N GLN A 416 -17.91 35.94 -9.95
CA GLN A 416 -18.57 37.21 -10.30
C GLN A 416 -19.88 37.39 -9.51
N ARG A 417 -20.65 36.32 -9.26
CA ARG A 417 -21.86 36.35 -8.40
C ARG A 417 -21.53 36.64 -6.93
N ASP A 418 -20.38 36.11 -6.45
CA ASP A 418 -19.95 36.29 -5.05
C ASP A 418 -19.50 37.75 -4.74
N LYS A 419 -18.96 38.49 -5.73
CA LYS A 419 -18.40 39.83 -5.52
C LYS A 419 -19.43 40.81 -4.89
N PRO A 420 -20.63 41.02 -5.45
CA PRO A 420 -21.61 41.92 -4.85
C PRO A 420 -22.08 41.43 -3.47
N ASN A 421 -22.19 40.12 -3.26
CA ASN A 421 -22.58 39.57 -1.97
C ASN A 421 -21.51 39.83 -0.89
N ARG A 422 -20.22 39.69 -1.22
CA ARG A 422 -19.12 40.04 -0.34
C ARG A 422 -19.10 41.54 0.00
N GLN A 423 -19.37 42.39 -0.96
CA GLN A 423 -19.45 43.85 -0.74
C GLN A 423 -20.58 44.18 0.20
N ARG A 424 -21.81 43.69 -0.06
CA ARG A 424 -23.00 43.90 0.79
C ARG A 424 -22.76 43.39 2.22
N GLU A 425 -22.11 42.26 2.40
CA GLU A 425 -21.77 41.76 3.74
C GLU A 425 -20.75 42.66 4.44
N ALA A 426 -19.75 43.18 3.71
CA ALA A 426 -18.76 44.11 4.26
C ALA A 426 -19.41 45.45 4.67
N GLU A 427 -20.32 46.02 3.84
CA GLU A 427 -21.08 47.21 4.14
C GLU A 427 -21.98 47.03 5.37
N TRP A 428 -22.65 45.86 5.48
CA TRP A 428 -23.43 45.52 6.66
C TRP A 428 -22.58 45.48 7.93
N LYS A 429 -21.40 44.85 7.86
CA LYS A 429 -20.44 44.81 8.99
C LYS A 429 -19.95 46.20 9.40
N GLN A 430 -19.71 47.09 8.43
CA GLN A 430 -19.26 48.46 8.70
C GLN A 430 -20.36 49.30 9.37
N LYS A 431 -21.64 49.11 8.99
CA LYS A 431 -22.80 49.80 9.59
C LYS A 431 -23.11 49.29 10.99
N ASN A 432 -22.65 48.11 11.36
CA ASN A 432 -22.95 47.46 12.63
C ASN A 432 -21.66 47.16 13.48
N PRO A 433 -20.84 48.16 13.79
CA PRO A 433 -19.63 47.95 14.57
C PRO A 433 -19.95 47.73 16.06
N GLY A 434 -19.47 46.63 16.63
CA GLY A 434 -19.49 46.37 18.07
C GLY A 434 -20.71 45.66 18.65
N ALA A 435 -20.54 45.10 19.88
CA ALA A 435 -21.49 44.19 20.53
C ALA A 435 -22.62 44.89 21.34
N LYS A 436 -22.64 46.23 21.45
CA LYS A 436 -23.49 46.96 22.40
C LYS A 436 -24.65 47.75 21.76
N GLN A 437 -24.75 47.84 20.44
CA GLN A 437 -25.85 48.52 19.76
C GLN A 437 -26.81 47.53 19.12
N LYS A 438 -28.11 47.88 19.05
CA LYS A 438 -29.10 47.10 18.31
C LYS A 438 -28.65 47.03 16.84
N LYS A 439 -28.25 45.88 16.40
CA LYS A 439 -27.76 45.66 15.04
C LYS A 439 -28.91 45.56 14.08
N ASP A 440 -28.73 46.09 12.87
CA ASP A 440 -29.61 45.75 11.77
C ASP A 440 -29.49 44.25 11.43
N PRO A 441 -30.60 43.59 11.10
CA PRO A 441 -30.53 42.18 10.73
C PRO A 441 -29.62 41.99 9.51
N ARG A 442 -28.84 40.90 9.54
CA ARG A 442 -28.01 40.57 8.38
C ARG A 442 -28.90 40.23 7.19
N PRO A 443 -28.61 40.74 5.97
CA PRO A 443 -29.37 40.36 4.79
C PRO A 443 -29.39 38.85 4.57
N THR A 444 -30.58 38.27 4.37
CA THR A 444 -30.80 36.83 4.25
C THR A 444 -30.53 36.31 2.84
N ASP A 445 -30.46 37.22 1.85
CA ASP A 445 -30.21 36.93 0.43
C ASP A 445 -28.72 36.97 0.05
N ILE A 446 -27.83 37.05 1.02
CA ILE A 446 -26.38 36.91 0.81
C ILE A 446 -26.03 35.44 0.63
N CYS A 447 -25.51 35.10 -0.56
CA CYS A 447 -24.95 33.77 -0.84
C CYS A 447 -23.54 33.94 -1.37
N ILE A 448 -22.54 33.34 -0.65
CA ILE A 448 -21.15 33.33 -1.05
C ILE A 448 -20.73 31.86 -1.12
N GLN A 449 -20.49 31.38 -2.34
CA GLN A 449 -20.18 29.99 -2.63
C GLN A 449 -18.68 29.69 -2.57
N MET A 450 -17.81 30.59 -3.06
CA MET A 450 -16.37 30.40 -3.02
C MET A 450 -15.81 30.72 -1.64
N LEU A 451 -15.32 29.71 -0.94
CA LEU A 451 -14.74 29.85 0.39
C LEU A 451 -13.22 30.07 0.29
N ILE A 452 -12.70 30.85 1.22
CA ILE A 452 -11.24 31.05 1.36
C ILE A 452 -10.64 29.97 2.28
N ASP A 453 -9.35 29.75 2.18
CA ASP A 453 -8.61 28.76 2.96
C ASP A 453 -8.46 29.12 4.46
N ASN A 454 -8.75 30.37 4.85
CA ASN A 454 -8.69 30.83 6.22
C ASN A 454 -10.08 31.18 6.77
N LEU A 455 -10.95 30.18 6.82
CA LEU A 455 -12.34 30.33 7.26
C LEU A 455 -12.51 29.77 8.68
N THR A 456 -13.30 30.43 9.53
CA THR A 456 -13.67 29.90 10.85
C THR A 456 -14.92 29.02 10.77
N ASP A 457 -15.12 28.15 11.76
CA ASP A 457 -16.31 27.26 11.86
C ASP A 457 -17.62 28.04 11.85
N ALA A 458 -17.69 29.17 12.55
CA ALA A 458 -18.88 30.02 12.59
C ALA A 458 -19.26 30.58 11.19
N VAL A 459 -18.26 31.05 10.42
CA VAL A 459 -18.49 31.53 9.06
C VAL A 459 -18.84 30.36 8.15
N PHE A 460 -18.20 29.18 8.29
CA PHE A 460 -18.55 28.00 7.50
C PHE A 460 -20.00 27.58 7.72
N ASN A 461 -20.45 27.50 8.97
CA ASN A 461 -21.85 27.18 9.29
C ASN A 461 -22.83 28.24 8.75
N GLN A 462 -22.47 29.52 8.79
CA GLN A 462 -23.31 30.58 8.16
C GLN A 462 -23.42 30.37 6.65
N ARG A 463 -22.30 30.02 5.96
CA ARG A 463 -22.31 29.74 4.50
C ARG A 463 -23.16 28.56 4.13
N ILE A 464 -23.19 27.49 4.97
CA ILE A 464 -24.07 26.32 4.76
C ILE A 464 -25.53 26.76 4.71
N VAL A 465 -25.97 27.54 5.71
CA VAL A 465 -27.37 28.06 5.81
C VAL A 465 -27.67 29.02 4.66
N ASP A 466 -26.77 29.98 4.38
CA ASP A 466 -26.93 30.92 3.28
C ASP A 466 -27.09 30.21 1.93
N ALA A 467 -26.26 29.23 1.64
CA ALA A 467 -26.28 28.50 0.38
C ALA A 467 -27.56 27.66 0.21
N HIS A 468 -28.04 27.03 1.28
CA HIS A 468 -29.29 26.29 1.26
C HIS A 468 -30.48 27.20 1.01
N ASN A 469 -30.60 28.32 1.74
CA ASN A 469 -31.72 29.24 1.65
C ASN A 469 -31.75 30.00 0.33
N ASN A 470 -30.65 30.13 -0.39
CA ASN A 470 -30.52 30.85 -1.64
C ASN A 470 -30.40 29.91 -2.86
N GLY A 471 -31.16 28.81 -2.88
CA GLY A 471 -31.28 27.91 -4.02
C GLY A 471 -30.40 26.67 -3.97
N GLU A 472 -30.22 26.13 -2.78
CA GLU A 472 -29.52 24.83 -2.57
C GLU A 472 -28.12 24.75 -3.20
N ARG A 473 -27.37 25.85 -3.10
CA ARG A 473 -26.12 26.02 -3.80
C ARG A 473 -24.98 25.25 -3.11
N PHE A 474 -24.00 24.79 -3.92
CA PHE A 474 -22.80 24.17 -3.43
C PHE A 474 -21.79 25.22 -2.97
N LEU A 475 -21.19 24.98 -1.80
CA LEU A 475 -19.98 25.65 -1.35
C LEU A 475 -18.78 25.04 -2.04
N TYR A 476 -17.78 25.86 -2.36
CA TYR A 476 -16.57 25.39 -3.01
C TYR A 476 -15.32 25.93 -2.31
N THR A 477 -14.36 25.05 -2.06
CA THR A 477 -13.06 25.38 -1.44
C THR A 477 -11.90 24.83 -2.28
N ILE A 478 -10.83 25.61 -2.45
CA ILE A 478 -9.56 25.11 -2.97
C ILE A 478 -8.45 25.46 -2.00
N VAL A 479 -7.68 24.45 -1.55
CA VAL A 479 -6.57 24.63 -0.60
C VAL A 479 -5.31 23.97 -1.11
N ASP A 480 -4.18 24.64 -0.92
CA ASP A 480 -2.87 24.12 -1.34
C ASP A 480 -2.35 23.03 -0.40
N GLU A 481 -2.70 23.13 0.88
CA GLU A 481 -2.35 22.14 1.91
C GLU A 481 -3.62 21.66 2.59
N ILE A 482 -3.81 20.33 2.63
CA ILE A 482 -5.02 19.69 3.18
C ILE A 482 -5.29 20.06 4.63
N GLU A 483 -4.26 20.39 5.40
CA GLU A 483 -4.35 20.83 6.79
C GLU A 483 -5.19 22.09 6.98
N ALA A 484 -5.33 22.92 5.94
CA ALA A 484 -6.19 24.11 5.98
C ALA A 484 -7.67 23.75 6.21
N LEU A 485 -8.11 22.55 5.80
CA LEU A 485 -9.48 22.09 6.05
C LEU A 485 -9.83 21.96 7.54
N LYS A 486 -8.84 21.85 8.43
CA LYS A 486 -9.10 21.83 9.89
C LYS A 486 -9.72 23.13 10.41
N LYS A 487 -9.49 24.24 9.73
CA LYS A 487 -9.98 25.57 10.15
C LYS A 487 -11.52 25.71 10.05
N VAL A 488 -12.17 24.89 9.21
CA VAL A 488 -13.65 24.88 9.10
C VAL A 488 -14.34 24.14 10.25
N THR A 489 -13.58 23.54 11.16
CA THR A 489 -14.08 22.79 12.30
C THR A 489 -13.87 23.52 13.60
N SER A 490 -14.73 23.29 14.61
CA SER A 490 -14.69 24.01 15.88
C SER A 490 -13.48 23.69 16.73
N LYS A 491 -13.00 22.45 16.70
CA LYS A 491 -11.84 21.97 17.49
C LYS A 491 -10.54 21.92 16.68
N GLY A 492 -10.61 22.15 15.38
CA GLY A 492 -9.44 22.06 14.50
C GLY A 492 -8.87 20.63 14.38
N THR A 493 -9.69 19.59 14.58
CA THR A 493 -9.25 18.20 14.56
C THR A 493 -9.48 17.55 13.19
N VAL A 494 -8.69 16.53 12.87
CA VAL A 494 -8.87 15.73 11.65
C VAL A 494 -10.15 14.90 11.72
N ASP A 495 -10.55 14.43 12.90
CA ASP A 495 -11.76 13.61 13.09
C ASP A 495 -13.04 14.40 12.74
N GLU A 496 -13.11 15.70 13.09
CA GLU A 496 -14.21 16.56 12.70
C GLU A 496 -14.23 16.83 11.19
N VAL A 497 -13.07 16.99 10.55
CA VAL A 497 -12.99 17.11 9.08
C VAL A 497 -13.50 15.83 8.42
N GLY A 498 -13.12 14.65 8.93
CA GLY A 498 -13.63 13.38 8.45
C GLY A 498 -15.14 13.26 8.55
N LEU A 499 -15.72 13.73 9.66
CA LEU A 499 -17.18 13.77 9.83
C LEU A 499 -17.85 14.69 8.80
N LEU A 500 -17.31 15.89 8.55
CA LEU A 500 -17.83 16.81 7.54
C LEU A 500 -17.74 16.22 6.12
N ILE A 501 -16.64 15.56 5.78
CA ILE A 501 -16.48 14.87 4.49
C ILE A 501 -17.58 13.82 4.30
N ARG A 502 -17.85 12.98 5.32
CA ARG A 502 -18.91 11.98 5.25
C ARG A 502 -20.30 12.62 5.11
N LYS A 503 -20.58 13.66 5.89
CA LYS A 503 -21.84 14.40 5.80
C LYS A 503 -22.02 15.05 4.43
N ALA A 504 -20.98 15.68 3.89
CA ALA A 504 -21.04 16.30 2.56
C ALA A 504 -21.33 15.27 1.46
N PHE A 505 -20.61 14.13 1.48
CA PHE A 505 -20.80 13.09 0.47
C PHE A 505 -22.22 12.49 0.48
N ASP A 506 -22.80 12.33 1.67
CA ASP A 506 -24.13 11.76 1.85
C ASP A 506 -25.23 12.87 1.86
N ASN A 507 -24.90 14.13 1.59
CA ASN A 507 -25.74 15.32 1.68
C ASN A 507 -26.54 15.42 2.99
N ALA A 508 -25.94 14.93 4.08
CA ALA A 508 -26.52 14.94 5.41
C ALA A 508 -26.47 16.35 6.02
N GLU A 509 -27.36 16.59 6.99
CA GLU A 509 -27.45 17.86 7.69
C GLU A 509 -26.18 18.18 8.48
N ALA A 510 -25.72 19.42 8.37
CA ALA A 510 -24.65 20.02 9.15
C ALA A 510 -25.05 21.43 9.57
N GLY A 511 -24.38 21.94 10.57
CA GLY A 511 -24.66 23.26 11.14
C GLY A 511 -24.40 23.27 12.63
N GLN A 512 -24.91 24.28 13.30
CA GLN A 512 -24.81 24.42 14.75
C GLN A 512 -26.09 25.07 15.31
N GLU A 513 -26.41 24.75 16.54
CA GLU A 513 -27.44 25.42 17.34
C GLU A 513 -26.77 26.14 18.50
N ARG A 514 -27.06 27.44 18.63
CA ARG A 514 -26.54 28.27 19.72
C ARG A 514 -27.64 29.17 20.24
N VAL A 515 -27.72 29.38 21.55
CA VAL A 515 -28.76 30.15 22.25
C VAL A 515 -28.56 31.67 22.18
N GLY A 516 -27.33 32.13 21.89
CA GLY A 516 -27.03 33.57 21.85
C GLY A 516 -27.67 34.29 20.68
N ALA A 517 -28.30 35.42 20.92
CA ALA A 517 -29.02 36.23 19.91
C ALA A 517 -28.12 36.67 18.71
N ASP A 518 -26.82 36.81 18.94
CA ASP A 518 -25.82 37.20 17.92
C ASP A 518 -25.07 35.95 17.34
N SER A 519 -25.49 34.76 17.73
CA SER A 519 -24.81 33.51 17.32
C SER A 519 -25.34 33.07 15.96
N VAL A 520 -24.45 32.54 15.15
CA VAL A 520 -24.84 31.73 13.97
C VAL A 520 -25.53 30.47 14.46
N SER A 521 -26.80 30.29 14.08
CA SER A 521 -27.58 29.09 14.39
C SER A 521 -28.35 28.66 13.15
N GLY A 522 -28.32 27.43 12.81
CA GLY A 522 -29.02 26.82 11.68
C GLY A 522 -28.44 25.49 11.27
N ILE A 523 -29.31 24.64 10.74
CA ILE A 523 -28.99 23.30 10.25
C ILE A 523 -29.50 23.21 8.82
N ALA A 524 -28.67 22.69 7.92
CA ALA A 524 -29.03 22.47 6.51
C ALA A 524 -28.21 21.34 5.89
N PRO A 525 -28.68 20.73 4.79
CA PRO A 525 -27.89 19.76 4.02
C PRO A 525 -26.54 20.35 3.59
N LEU A 526 -25.47 19.63 3.89
CA LEU A 526 -24.10 20.06 3.58
C LEU A 526 -23.76 19.77 2.12
N ARG A 527 -23.80 20.82 1.28
CA ARG A 527 -23.37 20.79 -0.11
C ARG A 527 -22.00 21.45 -0.21
N TRP A 528 -20.94 20.62 -0.09
CA TRP A 528 -19.57 21.13 -0.04
C TRP A 528 -18.65 20.35 -0.98
N ASN A 529 -18.15 21.03 -1.99
CA ASN A 529 -17.16 20.54 -2.94
C ASN A 529 -15.80 21.17 -2.64
N PHE A 530 -14.72 20.40 -2.76
CA PHE A 530 -13.38 20.95 -2.59
C PHE A 530 -12.31 20.28 -3.43
N ASN A 531 -11.23 21.04 -3.65
CA ASN A 531 -9.93 20.53 -4.09
C ASN A 531 -8.90 20.81 -3.00
N ALA A 532 -8.18 19.78 -2.58
CA ALA A 532 -7.07 19.88 -1.65
C ALA A 532 -5.81 19.24 -2.24
N SER A 533 -4.66 19.82 -1.94
CA SER A 533 -3.37 19.22 -2.33
C SER A 533 -2.58 18.79 -1.08
N THR A 534 -1.75 17.78 -1.22
CA THR A 534 -0.85 17.34 -0.14
C THR A 534 0.32 16.51 -0.68
N THR A 535 1.25 16.17 0.20
CA THR A 535 2.35 15.24 -0.11
C THR A 535 2.02 13.83 0.39
N PRO A 536 2.63 12.76 -0.15
CA PRO A 536 2.35 11.39 0.30
C PRO A 536 2.56 11.15 1.81
N PRO A 537 3.62 11.68 2.46
CA PRO A 537 3.77 11.56 3.91
C PRO A 537 2.66 12.27 4.69
N ASN A 538 2.30 13.51 4.27
CA ASN A 538 1.24 14.27 4.91
C ASN A 538 -0.14 13.64 4.70
N ALA A 539 -0.43 13.08 3.51
CA ALA A 539 -1.66 12.35 3.25
C ALA A 539 -1.81 11.18 4.22
N ARG A 540 -0.78 10.33 4.36
CA ARG A 540 -0.80 9.21 5.31
C ARG A 540 -1.03 9.67 6.75
N LYS A 541 -0.36 10.74 7.19
CA LYS A 541 -0.53 11.31 8.52
C LYS A 541 -1.93 11.89 8.74
N PHE A 542 -2.45 12.67 7.78
CA PHE A 542 -3.74 13.33 7.87
C PHE A 542 -4.88 12.31 7.90
N PHE A 543 -4.84 11.31 7.03
CA PHE A 543 -5.91 10.31 6.90
C PHE A 543 -5.71 9.07 7.78
N TYR A 544 -4.65 8.98 8.59
CA TYR A 544 -4.30 7.77 9.34
C TYR A 544 -5.49 7.17 10.08
N LYS A 545 -6.23 7.99 10.84
CA LYS A 545 -7.43 7.55 11.58
C LYS A 545 -8.70 7.47 10.73
N MET A 546 -8.67 8.01 9.51
CA MET A 546 -9.83 8.10 8.62
C MET A 546 -9.86 7.01 7.54
N VAL A 547 -8.89 6.12 7.52
CA VAL A 547 -8.83 5.04 6.54
C VAL A 547 -9.97 4.04 6.78
N ASN A 548 -10.25 3.73 8.05
CA ASN A 548 -11.23 2.71 8.45
C ASN A 548 -12.64 3.26 8.69
N ASP A 549 -12.81 4.57 8.93
CA ASP A 549 -14.11 5.19 9.21
C ASP A 549 -14.94 5.50 7.95
N GLY A 550 -14.47 5.09 6.77
CA GLY A 550 -15.11 5.30 5.49
C GLY A 550 -14.89 6.68 4.86
N THR A 551 -14.11 7.58 5.46
CA THR A 551 -13.83 8.92 4.92
C THR A 551 -13.02 8.82 3.63
N VAL A 552 -11.90 8.06 3.62
CA VAL A 552 -11.04 7.91 2.44
C VAL A 552 -11.82 7.31 1.25
N SER A 553 -12.76 6.41 1.49
CA SER A 553 -13.57 5.82 0.43
C SER A 553 -14.42 6.85 -0.33
N ARG A 554 -14.82 7.96 0.34
CA ARG A 554 -15.66 9.05 -0.21
C ARG A 554 -14.89 10.13 -0.96
N LEU A 555 -13.56 10.10 -0.92
CA LEU A 555 -12.71 11.05 -1.61
C LEU A 555 -12.43 10.61 -3.05
N ASP A 556 -12.26 11.58 -3.94
CA ASP A 556 -11.67 11.39 -5.25
C ASP A 556 -10.17 11.63 -5.15
N ILE A 557 -9.38 10.57 -5.09
CA ILE A 557 -7.93 10.68 -4.95
C ILE A 557 -7.29 10.72 -6.34
N SER A 558 -6.43 11.72 -6.53
CA SER A 558 -5.64 11.87 -7.76
C SER A 558 -4.16 12.03 -7.43
N THR A 559 -3.30 11.75 -8.40
CA THR A 559 -1.85 11.87 -8.23
C THR A 559 -1.16 12.28 -9.53
N ILE A 560 0.06 12.80 -9.41
CA ILE A 560 0.95 13.07 -10.53
C ILE A 560 2.14 12.12 -10.40
N ILE A 561 2.39 11.32 -11.45
CA ILE A 561 3.52 10.42 -11.54
C ILE A 561 4.34 10.82 -12.75
N LEU A 562 5.61 11.13 -12.50
CA LEU A 562 6.61 11.33 -13.53
C LEU A 562 7.43 10.06 -13.66
N ASN A 563 7.73 9.66 -14.90
CA ASN A 563 8.69 8.60 -15.17
C ASN A 563 10.12 9.15 -14.99
N SER A 564 11.10 8.27 -14.89
CA SER A 564 12.52 8.66 -14.71
C SER A 564 13.05 9.56 -15.82
N ASP A 565 12.44 9.53 -17.00
CA ASP A 565 12.83 10.29 -18.18
C ASP A 565 12.06 11.61 -18.33
N ASP A 566 11.06 11.84 -17.46
CA ASP A 566 10.30 13.09 -17.46
C ASP A 566 11.09 14.18 -16.72
N ASP A 567 11.04 15.41 -17.25
CA ASP A 567 11.65 16.58 -16.61
C ASP A 567 10.91 16.89 -15.29
N ASP A 568 11.63 16.89 -14.17
CA ASP A 568 11.13 17.21 -12.83
C ASP A 568 10.82 18.71 -12.64
N THR A 569 11.01 19.55 -13.65
CA THR A 569 10.74 20.99 -13.60
C THR A 569 9.23 21.28 -13.62
N ALA A 570 8.87 22.52 -13.25
CA ALA A 570 7.48 22.98 -13.31
C ALA A 570 6.94 22.82 -14.74
N PRO A 571 5.69 22.32 -14.91
CA PRO A 571 5.14 22.04 -16.23
C PRO A 571 5.00 23.32 -17.04
N ILE A 572 5.36 23.27 -18.30
CA ILE A 572 5.04 24.33 -19.26
C ILE A 572 3.57 24.15 -19.66
N LEU A 573 2.73 25.10 -19.29
CA LEU A 573 1.31 25.12 -19.63
C LEU A 573 1.09 25.86 -20.95
N GLY A 574 0.07 25.41 -21.70
CA GLY A 574 -0.46 26.19 -22.81
C GLY A 574 -1.14 27.48 -22.33
N ILE A 575 -1.42 28.36 -23.27
CA ILE A 575 -2.04 29.66 -23.00
C ILE A 575 -3.53 29.45 -22.76
N TYR A 576 -4.05 30.06 -21.69
CA TYR A 576 -5.47 30.19 -21.42
C TYR A 576 -5.90 31.61 -21.79
N ASP A 577 -6.84 31.73 -22.71
CA ASP A 577 -7.30 33.00 -23.28
C ASP A 577 -8.84 33.08 -23.34
N ASN A 578 -9.34 34.13 -23.96
CA ASN A 578 -10.77 34.31 -24.11
C ASN A 578 -11.44 33.25 -24.97
N SER A 579 -10.69 32.60 -25.92
CA SER A 579 -11.26 31.52 -26.73
C SER A 579 -11.56 30.29 -25.86
N PHE A 580 -10.67 29.99 -24.92
CA PHE A 580 -10.91 28.93 -23.94
C PHE A 580 -12.18 29.17 -23.11
N ALA A 581 -12.38 30.42 -22.63
CA ALA A 581 -13.58 30.78 -21.89
C ALA A 581 -14.86 30.65 -22.74
N GLN A 582 -14.80 31.08 -24.02
CA GLN A 582 -15.92 30.96 -24.94
C GLN A 582 -16.27 29.50 -25.28
N GLU A 583 -15.27 28.65 -25.48
CA GLU A 583 -15.47 27.20 -25.69
C GLU A 583 -16.06 26.51 -24.45
N LEU A 584 -15.68 26.93 -23.23
CA LEU A 584 -16.13 26.37 -21.97
C LEU A 584 -17.57 26.79 -21.62
N LYS A 585 -17.92 28.06 -21.91
CA LYS A 585 -19.17 28.66 -21.49
C LYS A 585 -20.45 27.82 -21.78
N PRO A 586 -20.64 27.23 -22.98
CA PRO A 586 -21.83 26.43 -23.25
C PRO A 586 -22.03 25.22 -22.35
N TYR A 587 -20.93 24.65 -21.83
CA TYR A 587 -21.00 23.52 -20.88
C TYR A 587 -21.43 24.01 -19.51
N ILE A 588 -20.87 25.14 -19.03
CA ILE A 588 -21.25 25.75 -17.75
C ILE A 588 -22.71 26.18 -17.77
N ASP A 589 -23.16 26.85 -18.85
CA ASP A 589 -24.56 27.29 -18.99
C ASP A 589 -25.54 26.11 -18.91
N ARG A 590 -25.18 24.91 -19.45
CA ARG A 590 -26.04 23.74 -19.35
C ARG A 590 -26.06 23.16 -17.94
N LEU A 591 -24.93 23.20 -17.21
CA LEU A 591 -24.87 22.74 -15.83
C LEU A 591 -25.73 23.67 -14.92
N GLU A 592 -25.60 24.97 -15.07
CA GLU A 592 -26.40 25.98 -14.31
C GLU A 592 -27.90 25.91 -14.62
N ALA A 593 -28.28 25.58 -15.84
CA ALA A 593 -29.66 25.47 -16.27
C ALA A 593 -30.34 24.16 -15.87
N ALA A 594 -29.59 23.17 -15.42
CA ALA A 594 -30.13 21.87 -15.02
C ALA A 594 -30.88 21.97 -13.70
N ASN A 595 -31.98 21.22 -13.57
CA ASN A 595 -32.81 21.23 -12.37
C ASN A 595 -33.56 19.90 -12.22
N GLY A 596 -33.91 19.55 -10.98
CA GLY A 596 -34.71 18.38 -10.65
C GLY A 596 -33.99 17.06 -10.73
N GLU A 597 -34.74 15.96 -10.82
CA GLU A 597 -34.20 14.60 -10.90
C GLU A 597 -33.83 14.28 -12.36
N ILE A 598 -32.57 13.84 -12.56
CA ILE A 598 -32.04 13.52 -13.87
C ILE A 598 -31.59 12.06 -13.88
N GLU A 599 -32.13 11.32 -14.84
CA GLU A 599 -31.81 9.91 -15.07
C GLU A 599 -30.99 9.69 -16.36
N CYS A 600 -30.08 8.72 -16.31
CA CYS A 600 -29.36 8.24 -17.47
C CYS A 600 -29.27 6.69 -17.40
N PRO A 601 -30.12 5.95 -18.12
CA PRO A 601 -30.13 4.49 -18.08
C PRO A 601 -28.82 3.86 -18.52
N GLN A 602 -28.07 4.51 -19.43
CA GLN A 602 -26.75 4.04 -19.88
C GLN A 602 -25.72 4.14 -18.76
N ALA A 603 -25.70 5.27 -18.01
CA ALA A 603 -24.81 5.44 -16.86
C ALA A 603 -25.12 4.40 -15.76
N ARG A 604 -26.41 4.16 -15.51
CA ARG A 604 -26.86 3.16 -14.52
C ARG A 604 -26.40 1.73 -14.88
N ARG A 605 -26.54 1.32 -16.15
CA ARG A 605 -26.05 0.02 -16.64
C ARG A 605 -24.54 -0.10 -16.48
N LEU A 606 -23.79 0.92 -16.90
CA LEU A 606 -22.34 0.95 -16.77
C LEU A 606 -21.89 0.82 -15.30
N ALA A 607 -22.56 1.49 -14.37
CA ALA A 607 -22.24 1.37 -12.94
C ALA A 607 -22.47 -0.05 -12.40
N LEU A 608 -23.51 -0.75 -12.87
CA LEU A 608 -23.76 -2.17 -12.53
C LEU A 608 -22.70 -3.10 -13.12
N GLU A 609 -22.27 -2.87 -14.35
CA GLU A 609 -21.18 -3.62 -14.99
C GLU A 609 -19.88 -3.47 -14.19
N ILE A 610 -19.47 -2.23 -13.90
CA ILE A 610 -18.27 -1.93 -13.10
C ILE A 610 -18.35 -2.56 -11.69
N LYS A 611 -19.52 -2.51 -11.05
CA LYS A 611 -19.73 -3.17 -9.75
C LYS A 611 -19.44 -4.68 -9.83
N LYS A 612 -19.94 -5.35 -10.86
CA LYS A 612 -19.71 -6.80 -11.06
C LYS A 612 -18.23 -7.08 -11.29
N GLU A 613 -17.60 -6.34 -12.20
CA GLU A 613 -16.16 -6.43 -12.49
C GLU A 613 -15.31 -6.24 -11.21
N ASN A 614 -15.62 -5.23 -10.41
CA ASN A 614 -14.94 -4.97 -9.13
C ASN A 614 -15.15 -6.09 -8.10
N SER A 615 -16.37 -6.66 -8.02
CA SER A 615 -16.64 -7.78 -7.12
C SER A 615 -15.82 -9.02 -7.50
N ASP A 616 -15.71 -9.31 -8.80
CA ASP A 616 -14.93 -10.43 -9.29
C ASP A 616 -13.41 -10.19 -9.10
N ALA A 617 -12.96 -8.95 -9.31
CA ALA A 617 -11.59 -8.55 -9.05
C ALA A 617 -11.23 -8.63 -7.55
N ALA A 618 -12.10 -8.18 -6.65
CA ALA A 618 -11.88 -8.26 -5.21
C ALA A 618 -11.71 -9.71 -4.72
N LYS A 619 -12.50 -10.65 -5.28
CA LYS A 619 -12.36 -12.08 -5.02
C LYS A 619 -11.04 -12.64 -5.57
N LEU A 620 -10.66 -12.23 -6.79
CA LEU A 620 -9.42 -12.66 -7.42
C LEU A 620 -8.19 -12.19 -6.65
N TYR A 621 -8.22 -10.96 -6.12
CA TYR A 621 -7.13 -10.39 -5.32
C TYR A 621 -7.17 -10.78 -3.84
N GLU A 622 -8.25 -11.44 -3.39
CA GLU A 622 -8.49 -11.74 -1.98
C GLU A 622 -8.32 -10.49 -1.09
N SER A 623 -8.78 -9.33 -1.58
CA SER A 623 -8.59 -8.03 -0.92
C SER A 623 -9.92 -7.41 -0.48
N GLU A 624 -10.10 -7.32 0.83
CA GLU A 624 -11.25 -6.61 1.43
C GLU A 624 -11.13 -5.10 1.25
N ALA A 625 -9.92 -4.54 1.32
CA ALA A 625 -9.67 -3.13 1.05
C ALA A 625 -10.11 -2.76 -0.38
N TYR A 626 -9.76 -3.57 -1.38
CA TYR A 626 -10.21 -3.37 -2.76
C TYR A 626 -11.74 -3.39 -2.86
N ARG A 627 -12.39 -4.36 -2.22
CA ARG A 627 -13.85 -4.49 -2.19
C ARG A 627 -14.53 -3.25 -1.61
N VAL A 628 -14.07 -2.78 -0.45
CA VAL A 628 -14.65 -1.62 0.25
C VAL A 628 -14.43 -0.32 -0.53
N LEU A 629 -13.22 -0.10 -1.05
CA LEU A 629 -12.88 1.13 -1.77
C LEU A 629 -13.54 1.22 -3.15
N SER A 630 -13.72 0.09 -3.84
CA SER A 630 -14.30 0.05 -5.18
C SER A 630 -15.77 0.49 -5.21
N TYR A 631 -16.54 0.21 -4.16
CA TYR A 631 -17.94 0.62 -4.10
C TYR A 631 -18.11 2.14 -4.26
N ARG A 632 -17.37 2.93 -3.46
CA ARG A 632 -17.45 4.41 -3.52
C ARG A 632 -16.71 4.99 -4.72
N ALA A 633 -15.66 4.32 -5.22
CA ALA A 633 -15.00 4.71 -6.47
C ALA A 633 -15.99 4.66 -7.64
N ASN A 634 -16.83 3.62 -7.70
CA ASN A 634 -17.88 3.48 -8.70
C ASN A 634 -18.94 4.59 -8.59
N VAL A 635 -19.43 4.91 -7.38
CA VAL A 635 -20.37 6.03 -7.17
C VAL A 635 -19.79 7.34 -7.68
N ILE A 636 -18.54 7.67 -7.32
CA ILE A 636 -17.86 8.91 -7.74
C ILE A 636 -17.72 8.96 -9.26
N ALA A 637 -17.31 7.87 -9.89
CA ALA A 637 -17.14 7.80 -11.34
C ALA A 637 -18.47 7.90 -12.08
N TRP A 638 -19.52 7.26 -11.57
CA TRP A 638 -20.87 7.40 -12.10
C TRP A 638 -21.36 8.84 -12.01
N LEU A 639 -21.18 9.52 -10.86
CA LEU A 639 -21.52 10.95 -10.71
C LEU A 639 -20.77 11.82 -11.72
N LYS A 640 -19.47 11.58 -11.96
CA LYS A 640 -18.70 12.25 -13.01
C LYS A 640 -19.36 12.04 -14.40
N GLY A 641 -19.80 10.82 -14.68
CA GLY A 641 -20.57 10.51 -15.88
C GLY A 641 -21.86 11.30 -16.01
N MET A 642 -22.61 11.45 -14.91
CA MET A 642 -23.85 12.24 -14.88
C MET A 642 -23.59 13.73 -15.12
N VAL A 643 -22.53 14.30 -14.51
CA VAL A 643 -22.10 15.69 -14.79
C VAL A 643 -21.75 15.89 -16.27
N LEU A 644 -20.99 14.95 -16.86
CA LEU A 644 -20.69 15.00 -18.29
C LEU A 644 -21.93 14.83 -19.16
N TYR A 645 -22.85 13.98 -18.80
CA TYR A 645 -24.11 13.80 -19.51
C TYR A 645 -24.92 15.10 -19.59
N VAL A 646 -25.06 15.80 -18.46
CA VAL A 646 -25.73 17.13 -18.42
C VAL A 646 -24.94 18.16 -19.23
N ALA A 647 -23.63 18.26 -19.02
CA ALA A 647 -22.77 19.23 -19.73
C ALA A 647 -22.82 19.06 -21.26
N HIS A 648 -23.06 17.84 -21.76
CA HIS A 648 -23.21 17.54 -23.18
C HIS A 648 -24.67 17.58 -23.67
N GLY A 649 -25.58 18.22 -22.93
CA GLY A 649 -26.99 18.40 -23.32
C GLY A 649 -27.76 17.07 -23.35
N TYR A 650 -27.56 16.26 -22.31
CA TYR A 650 -28.22 14.96 -22.09
C TYR A 650 -27.89 13.93 -23.19
N LYS A 651 -26.67 13.96 -23.72
CA LYS A 651 -26.18 13.01 -24.71
C LYS A 651 -25.11 12.11 -24.09
N TRP A 652 -25.42 10.82 -23.98
CA TRP A 652 -24.46 9.81 -23.57
C TRP A 652 -23.65 9.35 -24.77
N SER A 653 -22.33 9.28 -24.65
CA SER A 653 -21.42 8.83 -25.70
C SER A 653 -20.48 7.74 -25.21
N LYS A 654 -19.84 7.05 -26.16
CA LYS A 654 -18.81 6.04 -25.83
C LYS A 654 -17.63 6.67 -25.10
N GLU A 655 -17.23 7.88 -25.46
CA GLU A 655 -16.13 8.60 -24.81
C GLU A 655 -16.45 8.89 -23.34
N ILE A 656 -17.72 9.20 -23.01
CA ILE A 656 -18.17 9.36 -21.61
C ILE A 656 -18.08 8.01 -20.88
N ALA A 657 -18.54 6.92 -21.49
CA ALA A 657 -18.49 5.60 -20.89
C ALA A 657 -17.02 5.14 -20.63
N ASP A 658 -16.16 5.31 -21.63
CA ASP A 658 -14.73 4.96 -21.52
C ASP A 658 -14.04 5.82 -20.44
N PHE A 659 -14.39 7.11 -20.33
CA PHE A 659 -13.89 8.00 -19.29
C PHE A 659 -14.38 7.61 -17.90
N VAL A 660 -15.65 7.22 -17.75
CA VAL A 660 -16.22 6.75 -16.46
C VAL A 660 -15.48 5.49 -15.98
N ARG A 661 -15.25 4.51 -16.87
CA ARG A 661 -14.48 3.30 -16.54
C ARG A 661 -13.06 3.65 -16.10
N TRP A 662 -12.39 4.50 -16.87
CA TRP A 662 -11.03 4.92 -16.55
C TRP A 662 -10.95 5.68 -15.23
N THR A 663 -11.82 6.67 -15.00
CA THR A 663 -11.73 7.50 -13.77
C THR A 663 -12.07 6.70 -12.51
N GLU A 664 -12.92 5.68 -12.62
CA GLU A 664 -13.17 4.73 -11.55
C GLU A 664 -11.91 3.95 -11.20
N GLN A 665 -11.31 3.30 -12.19
CA GLN A 665 -10.08 2.52 -12.03
C GLN A 665 -8.91 3.39 -11.52
N TYR A 666 -8.78 4.61 -12.02
CA TYR A 666 -7.73 5.55 -11.61
C TYR A 666 -7.89 6.00 -10.16
N ASN A 667 -9.09 6.39 -9.73
CA ASN A 667 -9.38 6.75 -8.35
C ASN A 667 -9.15 5.55 -7.41
N LEU A 668 -9.65 4.37 -7.77
CA LEU A 668 -9.45 3.14 -6.99
C LEU A 668 -7.97 2.77 -6.90
N TRP A 669 -7.23 2.87 -8.01
CA TRP A 669 -5.79 2.66 -8.04
C TRP A 669 -5.05 3.63 -7.10
N CYS A 670 -5.38 4.93 -7.14
CA CYS A 670 -4.81 5.93 -6.22
C CYS A 670 -5.09 5.59 -4.76
N LYS A 671 -6.33 5.20 -4.42
CA LYS A 671 -6.72 4.80 -3.07
C LYS A 671 -5.94 3.56 -2.59
N MET A 672 -5.81 2.56 -3.44
CA MET A 672 -5.03 1.35 -3.12
C MET A 672 -3.54 1.66 -2.95
N LEU A 673 -2.98 2.54 -3.79
CA LEU A 673 -1.57 2.96 -3.72
C LEU A 673 -1.23 3.61 -2.37
N TYR A 674 -2.08 4.51 -1.89
CA TYR A 674 -1.77 5.32 -0.69
C TYR A 674 -2.30 4.72 0.60
N PHE A 675 -3.42 4.00 0.57
CA PHE A 675 -4.17 3.57 1.76
C PHE A 675 -4.50 2.07 1.78
N GLY A 676 -4.39 1.37 0.65
CA GLY A 676 -4.84 -0.02 0.52
C GLY A 676 -4.16 -0.97 1.51
N LYS A 677 -2.85 -0.86 1.71
CA LYS A 677 -2.08 -1.72 2.63
C LYS A 677 -2.53 -1.53 4.09
N GLN A 678 -2.75 -0.29 4.51
CA GLN A 678 -3.21 0.01 5.87
C GLN A 678 -4.64 -0.50 6.08
N LEU A 679 -5.55 -0.19 5.15
CA LEU A 679 -6.95 -0.62 5.24
C LEU A 679 -7.08 -2.15 5.22
N GLU A 680 -6.29 -2.84 4.40
CA GLU A 680 -6.29 -4.30 4.35
C GLU A 680 -5.89 -4.92 5.69
N LYS A 681 -4.87 -4.33 6.35
CA LYS A 681 -4.44 -4.76 7.68
C LYS A 681 -5.56 -4.58 8.71
N GLU A 682 -6.14 -3.38 8.78
CA GLU A 682 -7.19 -3.04 9.75
C GLU A 682 -8.48 -3.88 9.56
N LEU A 683 -8.90 -4.11 8.30
CA LEU A 683 -10.07 -4.95 8.01
C LEU A 683 -9.85 -6.42 8.35
N ARG A 684 -8.63 -6.95 8.17
CA ARG A 684 -8.30 -8.33 8.61
C ARG A 684 -8.34 -8.46 10.13
N GLU A 685 -7.77 -7.49 10.85
CA GLU A 685 -7.84 -7.44 12.30
C GLU A 685 -9.29 -7.40 12.83
N GLU A 686 -10.16 -6.59 12.20
CA GLU A 686 -11.60 -6.58 12.52
C GLU A 686 -12.28 -7.93 12.27
N LEU A 687 -12.00 -8.59 11.16
CA LEU A 687 -12.55 -9.92 10.84
C LEU A 687 -12.07 -10.98 11.83
N ASP A 688 -10.82 -10.91 12.26
CA ASP A 688 -10.27 -11.83 13.26
C ASP A 688 -10.88 -11.58 14.65
N ILE A 689 -11.11 -10.31 15.04
CA ILE A 689 -11.84 -9.95 16.27
C ILE A 689 -13.28 -10.44 16.19
N GLN A 690 -13.97 -10.30 15.06
CA GLN A 690 -15.35 -10.81 14.89
C GLN A 690 -15.41 -12.33 14.96
N ARG A 691 -14.40 -13.04 14.43
CA ARG A 691 -14.27 -14.50 14.56
C ARG A 691 -13.95 -14.93 15.98
N GLN A 692 -13.25 -14.10 16.76
CA GLN A 692 -12.91 -14.36 18.16
C GLN A 692 -14.00 -13.89 19.14
N SER A 693 -14.92 -13.01 18.76
CA SER A 693 -15.90 -12.37 19.65
C SER A 693 -17.13 -13.20 19.96
N GLY A 694 -17.28 -14.40 19.40
CA GLY A 694 -18.23 -15.39 19.92
C GLY A 694 -17.72 -15.96 21.24
N PRO A 695 -18.59 -16.28 22.23
CA PRO A 695 -18.14 -17.00 23.39
C PRO A 695 -17.50 -18.31 22.91
N GLN A 696 -16.20 -18.47 23.19
CA GLN A 696 -15.48 -19.69 22.82
C GLN A 696 -16.25 -20.89 23.34
N ASN A 697 -16.52 -21.83 22.46
CA ASN A 697 -17.15 -23.09 22.87
C ASN A 697 -16.14 -23.90 23.70
N LEU A 698 -16.17 -23.71 25.01
CA LEU A 698 -15.26 -24.41 25.94
C LEU A 698 -15.28 -25.92 25.75
N LEU A 699 -16.39 -26.48 25.30
CA LEU A 699 -16.50 -27.91 25.05
C LEU A 699 -15.68 -28.33 23.81
N GLU A 700 -15.53 -27.45 22.84
CA GLU A 700 -14.71 -27.69 21.64
C GLU A 700 -13.21 -27.78 21.98
N LEU A 701 -12.75 -26.97 22.93
CA LEU A 701 -11.36 -26.93 23.40
C LEU A 701 -10.97 -28.15 24.30
N LEU A 702 -11.93 -28.92 24.76
CA LEU A 702 -11.70 -30.13 25.55
C LEU A 702 -11.53 -31.34 24.63
N PRO A 703 -10.77 -32.37 25.02
CA PRO A 703 -10.71 -33.63 24.28
C PRO A 703 -12.08 -34.32 24.28
N ASP A 704 -12.26 -35.33 23.43
CA ASP A 704 -13.53 -36.06 23.31
C ASP A 704 -13.94 -36.71 24.62
N GLU A 705 -12.96 -37.16 25.42
CA GLU A 705 -13.11 -37.63 26.77
C GLU A 705 -12.30 -36.79 27.75
N PHE A 706 -12.93 -36.23 28.77
CA PHE A 706 -12.24 -35.36 29.72
C PHE A 706 -12.79 -35.57 31.17
N ASN A 707 -11.94 -35.28 32.13
CA ASN A 707 -12.30 -35.29 33.54
C ASN A 707 -12.58 -33.86 34.09
N ARG A 708 -13.06 -33.78 35.35
CA ARG A 708 -13.33 -32.50 36.00
C ARG A 708 -12.09 -31.61 36.17
N GLU A 709 -10.93 -32.19 36.37
CA GLU A 709 -9.70 -31.44 36.51
C GLU A 709 -9.28 -30.79 35.17
N GLN A 710 -9.31 -31.52 34.06
CA GLN A 710 -9.07 -31.01 32.74
C GLN A 710 -10.03 -29.87 32.36
N TYR A 711 -11.30 -30.03 32.72
CA TYR A 711 -12.31 -28.99 32.53
C TYR A 711 -12.00 -27.72 33.35
N ARG A 712 -11.62 -27.87 34.65
CA ARG A 712 -11.26 -26.73 35.52
C ARG A 712 -10.01 -26.01 35.00
N LEU A 713 -8.98 -26.77 34.60
CA LEU A 713 -7.73 -26.22 34.04
C LEU A 713 -8.02 -25.42 32.76
N MET A 714 -8.85 -25.97 31.85
CA MET A 714 -9.29 -25.28 30.62
C MET A 714 -10.03 -23.98 30.96
N ARG A 715 -10.95 -24.00 31.90
CA ARG A 715 -11.67 -22.78 32.33
C ARG A 715 -10.70 -21.69 32.84
N GLN A 716 -9.73 -22.10 33.66
CA GLN A 716 -8.72 -21.21 34.23
C GLN A 716 -7.86 -20.59 33.11
N GLN A 717 -7.41 -21.38 32.12
CA GLN A 717 -6.66 -20.90 30.94
C GLN A 717 -7.49 -19.91 30.12
N GLN A 718 -8.81 -20.07 30.10
CA GLN A 718 -9.74 -19.15 29.40
C GLN A 718 -10.24 -18.00 30.28
N GLY A 719 -9.59 -17.74 31.42
CA GLY A 719 -9.93 -16.64 32.33
C GLY A 719 -11.33 -16.72 32.96
N LYS A 720 -11.95 -17.93 33.00
CA LYS A 720 -13.31 -18.12 33.60
C LYS A 720 -13.19 -18.40 35.08
N SER A 721 -13.86 -17.60 35.91
CA SER A 721 -13.96 -17.80 37.36
C SER A 721 -14.99 -18.89 37.75
N GLY A 722 -14.82 -19.46 38.94
CA GLY A 722 -15.73 -20.47 39.51
C GLY A 722 -15.46 -21.89 39.00
N ASP A 723 -16.11 -22.88 39.61
CA ASP A 723 -15.94 -24.32 39.34
C ASP A 723 -16.60 -24.81 38.03
N GLY A 724 -17.57 -24.05 37.51
CA GLY A 724 -18.26 -24.35 36.26
C GLY A 724 -19.24 -25.51 36.29
N GLU A 725 -19.63 -26.02 37.48
CA GLU A 725 -20.55 -27.13 37.60
C GLU A 725 -21.92 -26.88 36.94
N SER A 726 -22.39 -25.64 36.95
CA SER A 726 -23.60 -25.23 36.21
C SER A 726 -23.50 -25.44 34.71
N THR A 727 -22.29 -25.22 34.13
CA THR A 727 -22.01 -25.42 32.70
C THR A 727 -22.01 -26.92 32.37
N LEU A 728 -21.36 -27.76 33.17
CA LEU A 728 -21.38 -29.21 32.96
C LEU A 728 -22.82 -29.77 33.05
N ARG A 729 -23.62 -29.32 34.03
CA ARG A 729 -25.05 -29.70 34.12
C ARG A 729 -25.82 -29.26 32.85
N THR A 730 -25.58 -28.05 32.38
CA THR A 730 -26.23 -27.55 31.14
C THR A 730 -25.84 -28.40 29.92
N TRP A 731 -24.58 -28.76 29.78
CA TRP A 731 -24.10 -29.61 28.68
C TRP A 731 -24.68 -31.02 28.76
N SER A 732 -24.78 -31.59 29.96
CA SER A 732 -25.42 -32.90 30.18
C SER A 732 -26.92 -32.84 29.87
N THR A 733 -27.65 -31.83 30.36
CA THR A 733 -29.07 -31.62 30.07
C THR A 733 -29.35 -31.46 28.57
N ARG A 734 -28.45 -30.79 27.84
CA ARG A 734 -28.53 -30.62 26.38
C ARG A 734 -28.02 -31.82 25.60
N LYS A 735 -27.61 -32.88 26.26
CA LYS A 735 -27.03 -34.10 25.67
C LYS A 735 -25.77 -33.83 24.85
N TYR A 736 -25.01 -32.79 25.17
CA TYR A 736 -23.72 -32.53 24.52
C TYR A 736 -22.61 -33.41 25.10
N ILE A 737 -22.73 -33.77 26.37
CA ILE A 737 -21.84 -34.70 27.08
C ILE A 737 -22.62 -35.76 27.81
N ALA A 738 -22.03 -36.92 27.96
CA ALA A 738 -22.51 -38.01 28.84
C ALA A 738 -21.43 -38.28 29.91
N PHE A 739 -21.84 -38.55 31.14
CA PHE A 739 -20.91 -38.95 32.21
C PHE A 739 -20.85 -40.46 32.26
N ASP A 740 -19.68 -41.03 32.20
CA ASP A 740 -19.44 -42.45 32.37
C ASP A 740 -19.01 -42.71 33.81
N GLU A 741 -19.86 -43.36 34.57
CA GLU A 741 -19.65 -43.68 35.98
C GLU A 741 -18.49 -44.68 36.20
N THR A 742 -18.17 -45.50 35.18
CA THR A 742 -17.11 -46.52 35.28
C THR A 742 -15.72 -45.90 35.15
N SER A 743 -15.54 -44.95 34.27
CA SER A 743 -14.27 -44.25 34.06
C SER A 743 -14.16 -42.92 34.81
N GLY A 744 -15.27 -42.39 35.38
CA GLY A 744 -15.34 -41.08 36.04
C GLY A 744 -15.12 -39.91 35.07
N ARG A 745 -15.34 -40.10 33.76
CA ARG A 745 -15.08 -39.12 32.70
C ARG A 745 -16.37 -38.66 32.01
N TYR A 746 -16.30 -37.48 31.42
CA TYR A 746 -17.31 -36.96 30.51
C TYR A 746 -16.89 -37.24 29.09
N CYS A 747 -17.82 -37.75 28.27
CA CYS A 747 -17.62 -38.02 26.86
C CYS A 747 -18.49 -37.11 26.01
N LYS A 748 -17.96 -36.52 24.95
CA LYS A 748 -18.74 -35.79 23.95
C LYS A 748 -19.68 -36.75 23.20
N THR A 749 -20.95 -36.41 23.10
CA THR A 749 -21.95 -37.24 22.44
C THR A 749 -21.87 -37.13 20.90
N GLU A 750 -22.37 -38.13 20.20
CA GLU A 750 -22.51 -38.09 18.73
C GLU A 750 -23.46 -36.96 18.27
N GLU A 751 -24.43 -36.59 19.11
CA GLU A 751 -25.36 -35.49 18.85
C GLU A 751 -24.62 -34.14 18.83
N TYR A 752 -23.68 -33.95 19.76
CA TYR A 752 -22.80 -32.79 19.79
C TYR A 752 -21.87 -32.77 18.54
N LYS A 753 -21.22 -33.89 18.23
CA LYS A 753 -20.31 -34.01 17.10
C LYS A 753 -21.03 -33.70 15.76
N LYS A 754 -22.19 -34.27 15.51
CA LYS A 754 -23.00 -33.98 14.31
C LYS A 754 -23.43 -32.53 14.18
N ARG A 755 -23.68 -31.85 15.30
CA ARG A 755 -24.18 -30.47 15.31
C ARG A 755 -23.09 -29.43 15.13
N PHE A 756 -21.86 -29.70 15.58
CA PHE A 756 -20.77 -28.73 15.65
C PHE A 756 -19.53 -29.10 14.81
N SER A 757 -19.41 -30.33 14.31
CA SER A 757 -18.33 -30.73 13.37
C SER A 757 -18.60 -30.40 11.91
N ALA A 758 -19.74 -29.81 11.57
CA ALA A 758 -20.08 -29.38 10.19
C ALA A 758 -19.66 -27.94 9.90
N SER A 759 -18.81 -27.33 10.76
CA SER A 759 -18.34 -25.93 10.63
C SER A 759 -16.80 -25.82 10.64
N ALA A 760 -16.09 -26.89 10.23
CA ALA A 760 -14.64 -26.85 10.03
C ALA A 760 -14.32 -26.99 8.55
#